data_a0ea5ba4a165cb91309ac036d5086e8f
#
_entry.id   a0ea5ba4a165cb91309ac036d5086e8f
#
_cell.length_a   1.000
_cell.length_b   1.000
_cell.length_c   1.000
_cell.angle_alpha   90.00
_cell.angle_beta   90.00
_cell.angle_gamma   90.00
#
_symmetry.space_group_name_H-M   'P 1'
#
loop_
_entity.id
_entity.type
_entity.pdbx_description
1 polymer ?
#
loop_
_entity_poly.entity_id
_entity_poly.type
_entity_poly.pdbx_seq_one_letter_code
_entity_poly.pdbx_strand_id
1 'polypeptide(L)'
;LREYGVVGKFVEFFGSGLCNLSLPDRATISNMSPEYGATMGFFPIDEQTIKYLLLSGRKKEHVELIKNYSQRQGIFYEQDKEEPMYTDVLELDLHTIEPSLAGPKRPQDRIPMNQMEEAFDLALSEIFGKETATHEIPHEDEHERWQDEGGSSESDSFLETDSKYQQWLERKANISKSKLVDDKIKNGSVVIAAITSCTNTSNPSVLIGAGLLAKKAVEKGLTIKPFVKTSLAPGSRVVSGYLKKANLMIFLEKLGFHIVGFGCTTCIGNSGPLDKKIVKIIQDEDLVVASVLSGNRNFEGRINPYTKANYLASPMLVVAYALAGTIDINLTKDSIGNDKQGNPVFLKDIWPSKEEIKEIISENVCSELFRKQYSEIFEGTDLWLNLSIPKGKSYNWDMNSTYIQEPPFFIDFPIQSPKITNIKNAHVLALLGDSLTTDHISPAGAIPAKDPAGTYLIEKGIKPLDFNSFGSRRGNHEVMLRGTFGNIRLRNKLAPDKEGGWTNYIPSNEIMSIFDAAMKYKDANIPLIVIAGKEYGTGSSRDWAAKGTLLLGIKAVIAVSYERIHRSNLVGMGVLPLEFLKGEDMELLKLTGKEQFSITGINDISPGKQLVVKTTDLDGNKKEFKVLARLDSDVEVDYYRNGGILHTVLRNMISK
;
A
#
# COMPACT_ATOMS: atom_id res chain seq x y z
N LEU A 1 13.16 2.26 11.74
CA LEU A 1 13.54 3.02 10.52
C LEU A 1 12.49 4.07 10.16
N ARG A 2 11.19 3.74 10.17
CA ARG A 2 10.11 4.70 9.86
C ARG A 2 10.09 5.85 10.86
N GLU A 3 10.13 5.55 12.13
CA GLU A 3 10.17 6.51 13.23
C GLU A 3 11.43 7.39 13.18
N TYR A 4 12.58 6.79 12.89
CA TYR A 4 13.84 7.53 12.72
C TYR A 4 13.83 8.52 11.53
N GLY A 5 12.98 8.32 10.53
CA GLY A 5 12.86 9.22 9.39
C GLY A 5 13.93 9.01 8.32
N VAL A 6 13.84 7.91 7.59
CA VAL A 6 14.80 7.54 6.52
C VAL A 6 14.37 7.96 5.10
N VAL A 7 13.38 8.84 4.99
CA VAL A 7 12.94 9.38 3.69
C VAL A 7 14.10 10.12 3.01
N GLY A 8 14.39 9.77 1.76
CA GLY A 8 15.50 10.34 1.01
C GLY A 8 16.89 9.83 1.39
N LYS A 9 16.99 8.85 2.31
CA LYS A 9 18.23 8.20 2.71
C LYS A 9 18.40 6.84 2.03
N PHE A 10 19.64 6.40 1.86
CA PHE A 10 19.98 5.01 1.57
C PHE A 10 20.14 4.28 2.89
N VAL A 11 19.45 3.14 3.02
CA VAL A 11 19.56 2.27 4.19
C VAL A 11 20.44 1.08 3.81
N GLU A 12 21.57 0.94 4.47
CA GLU A 12 22.45 -0.22 4.34
C GLU A 12 22.40 -1.04 5.62
N PHE A 13 22.22 -2.35 5.48
CA PHE A 13 22.20 -3.29 6.60
C PHE A 13 23.58 -3.94 6.73
N PHE A 14 24.17 -3.88 7.90
CA PHE A 14 25.51 -4.39 8.17
C PHE A 14 25.62 -5.02 9.57
N GLY A 15 26.79 -5.51 9.93
CA GLY A 15 27.07 -6.09 11.23
C GLY A 15 27.00 -7.62 11.27
N SER A 16 27.44 -8.20 12.40
CA SER A 16 27.60 -9.66 12.60
C SER A 16 26.28 -10.44 12.49
N GLY A 17 25.15 -9.80 12.80
CA GLY A 17 23.82 -10.41 12.68
C GLY A 17 23.43 -10.86 11.26
N LEU A 18 24.08 -10.31 10.22
CA LEU A 18 23.79 -10.67 8.82
C LEU A 18 24.01 -12.15 8.52
N CYS A 19 24.96 -12.83 9.18
CA CYS A 19 25.23 -14.25 8.97
C CYS A 19 24.01 -15.13 9.32
N ASN A 20 23.12 -14.65 10.17
CA ASN A 20 21.89 -15.34 10.59
C ASN A 20 20.70 -15.08 9.66
N LEU A 21 20.80 -14.11 8.75
CA LEU A 21 19.75 -13.78 7.78
C LEU A 21 20.06 -14.45 6.44
N SER A 22 19.16 -15.31 5.99
CA SER A 22 19.22 -15.86 4.64
C SER A 22 19.00 -14.77 3.58
N LEU A 23 19.47 -14.99 2.36
CA LEU A 23 19.19 -14.03 1.27
C LEU A 23 17.68 -13.77 1.09
N PRO A 24 16.80 -14.80 1.13
CA PRO A 24 15.36 -14.57 1.07
C PRO A 24 14.81 -13.65 2.16
N ASP A 25 15.32 -13.72 3.39
CA ASP A 25 14.90 -12.81 4.48
C ASP A 25 15.34 -11.38 4.18
N ARG A 26 16.60 -11.19 3.75
CA ARG A 26 17.13 -9.89 3.33
C ARG A 26 16.35 -9.30 2.16
N ALA A 27 15.97 -10.11 1.18
CA ALA A 27 15.16 -9.70 0.05
C ALA A 27 13.76 -9.22 0.50
N THR A 28 13.17 -9.87 1.49
CA THR A 28 11.90 -9.46 2.08
C THR A 28 12.03 -8.09 2.77
N ILE A 29 13.06 -7.87 3.57
CA ILE A 29 13.34 -6.58 4.23
C ILE A 29 13.57 -5.48 3.20
N SER A 30 14.38 -5.74 2.16
CA SER A 30 14.65 -4.76 1.09
C SER A 30 13.40 -4.42 0.29
N ASN A 31 12.52 -5.40 0.03
CA ASN A 31 11.25 -5.20 -0.68
C ASN A 31 10.30 -4.28 0.08
N MET A 32 10.45 -4.17 1.39
CA MET A 32 9.64 -3.32 2.26
C MET A 32 10.21 -1.91 2.46
N SER A 33 11.25 -1.51 1.71
CA SER A 33 11.85 -0.18 1.87
C SER A 33 10.87 0.99 1.70
N PRO A 34 9.88 0.97 0.79
CA PRO A 34 8.87 2.02 0.73
C PRO A 34 8.01 2.12 2.00
N GLU A 35 7.75 1.01 2.67
CA GLU A 35 6.92 0.95 3.88
C GLU A 35 7.63 1.58 5.10
N TYR A 36 8.94 1.41 5.22
CA TYR A 36 9.70 2.13 6.26
C TYR A 36 10.26 3.47 5.78
N GLY A 37 9.90 3.92 4.57
CA GLY A 37 10.17 5.26 4.05
C GLY A 37 11.53 5.44 3.38
N ALA A 38 12.33 4.39 3.21
CA ALA A 38 13.62 4.49 2.55
C ALA A 38 13.54 4.46 1.02
N THR A 39 14.54 5.03 0.36
CA THR A 39 14.71 4.92 -1.09
C THR A 39 15.01 3.50 -1.51
N MET A 40 15.85 2.80 -0.73
CA MET A 40 16.21 1.40 -0.91
C MET A 40 16.71 0.82 0.41
N GLY A 41 16.62 -0.51 0.55
CA GLY A 41 17.31 -1.28 1.58
C GLY A 41 18.41 -2.12 0.92
N PHE A 42 19.66 -1.90 1.27
CA PHE A 42 20.80 -2.56 0.67
C PHE A 42 21.41 -3.57 1.65
N PHE A 43 21.64 -4.78 1.16
CA PHE A 43 22.42 -5.81 1.85
C PHE A 43 23.66 -6.13 1.03
N PRO A 44 24.82 -6.33 1.67
CA PRO A 44 26.04 -6.66 0.94
C PRO A 44 25.99 -8.04 0.29
N ILE A 45 26.78 -8.22 -0.76
CA ILE A 45 26.99 -9.51 -1.41
C ILE A 45 27.91 -10.36 -0.54
N ASP A 46 27.47 -11.57 -0.17
CA ASP A 46 28.22 -12.52 0.65
C ASP A 46 28.02 -13.98 0.20
N GLU A 47 28.47 -14.94 0.99
CA GLU A 47 28.29 -16.38 0.72
C GLU A 47 26.82 -16.82 0.67
N GLN A 48 25.90 -16.13 1.36
CA GLN A 48 24.46 -16.42 1.28
C GLN A 48 23.92 -16.04 -0.11
N THR A 49 24.40 -14.91 -0.65
CA THR A 49 24.10 -14.48 -2.02
C THR A 49 24.58 -15.52 -3.05
N ILE A 50 25.81 -16.01 -2.89
CA ILE A 50 26.40 -17.05 -3.78
C ILE A 50 25.57 -18.34 -3.74
N LYS A 51 25.20 -18.79 -2.55
CA LYS A 51 24.34 -20.00 -2.37
C LYS A 51 23.00 -19.84 -3.08
N TYR A 52 22.35 -18.69 -2.94
CA TYR A 52 21.06 -18.43 -3.57
C TYR A 52 21.15 -18.38 -5.11
N LEU A 53 22.21 -17.77 -5.66
CA LEU A 53 22.43 -17.72 -7.09
C LEU A 53 22.58 -19.12 -7.69
N LEU A 54 23.31 -20.02 -7.02
CA LEU A 54 23.44 -21.43 -7.42
C LEU A 54 22.10 -22.16 -7.32
N LEU A 55 21.37 -21.98 -6.20
CA LEU A 55 20.06 -22.58 -5.97
C LEU A 55 19.05 -22.14 -7.03
N SER A 56 19.06 -20.87 -7.41
CA SER A 56 18.16 -20.31 -8.44
C SER A 56 18.56 -20.65 -9.88
N GLY A 57 19.54 -21.53 -10.07
CA GLY A 57 19.89 -22.13 -11.36
C GLY A 57 20.88 -21.33 -12.21
N ARG A 58 21.58 -20.34 -11.64
CA ARG A 58 22.67 -19.61 -12.33
C ARG A 58 23.84 -20.55 -12.62
N LYS A 59 24.49 -20.33 -13.76
CA LYS A 59 25.68 -21.14 -14.15
C LYS A 59 26.81 -20.88 -13.16
N LYS A 60 27.53 -21.95 -12.81
CA LYS A 60 28.61 -21.93 -11.82
C LYS A 60 29.71 -20.92 -12.17
N GLU A 61 30.10 -20.88 -13.45
CA GLU A 61 31.11 -19.94 -13.96
C GLU A 61 30.67 -18.46 -13.80
N HIS A 62 29.38 -18.20 -14.01
CA HIS A 62 28.83 -16.85 -13.82
C HIS A 62 28.80 -16.46 -12.32
N VAL A 63 28.47 -17.39 -11.44
CA VAL A 63 28.48 -17.17 -10.00
C VAL A 63 29.91 -16.92 -9.48
N GLU A 64 30.90 -17.67 -9.98
CA GLU A 64 32.32 -17.43 -9.69
C GLU A 64 32.79 -16.06 -10.19
N LEU A 65 32.35 -15.64 -11.38
CA LEU A 65 32.63 -14.31 -11.89
C LEU A 65 32.06 -13.21 -10.95
N ILE A 66 30.80 -13.36 -10.51
CA ILE A 66 30.17 -12.42 -9.57
C ILE A 66 30.96 -12.34 -8.27
N LYS A 67 31.34 -13.49 -7.70
CA LYS A 67 32.13 -13.56 -6.47
C LYS A 67 33.47 -12.84 -6.63
N ASN A 68 34.25 -13.22 -7.64
CA ASN A 68 35.58 -12.64 -7.90
C ASN A 68 35.52 -11.15 -8.20
N TYR A 69 34.50 -10.71 -8.96
CA TYR A 69 34.29 -9.28 -9.25
C TYR A 69 33.99 -8.51 -7.97
N SER A 70 33.05 -9.00 -7.16
CA SER A 70 32.64 -8.35 -5.93
C SER A 70 33.78 -8.27 -4.91
N GLN A 71 34.61 -9.31 -4.81
CA GLN A 71 35.81 -9.32 -3.98
C GLN A 71 36.84 -8.28 -4.45
N ARG A 72 37.11 -8.21 -5.76
CA ARG A 72 38.06 -7.24 -6.33
C ARG A 72 37.59 -5.79 -6.22
N GLN A 73 36.28 -5.57 -6.24
CA GLN A 73 35.68 -4.25 -6.04
C GLN A 73 35.57 -3.85 -4.54
N GLY A 74 35.89 -4.78 -3.62
CA GLY A 74 35.77 -4.53 -2.18
C GLY A 74 34.34 -4.49 -1.63
N ILE A 75 33.34 -4.92 -2.44
CA ILE A 75 31.92 -4.93 -2.06
C ILE A 75 31.42 -6.30 -1.60
N PHE A 76 32.30 -7.32 -1.58
CA PHE A 76 32.00 -8.62 -0.99
C PHE A 76 32.16 -8.55 0.52
N TYR A 77 31.11 -8.88 1.26
CA TYR A 77 31.13 -8.84 2.72
C TYR A 77 31.87 -10.06 3.30
N GLU A 78 32.82 -9.78 4.16
CA GLU A 78 33.56 -10.72 4.99
C GLU A 78 33.47 -10.24 6.44
N GLN A 79 33.20 -11.16 7.36
CA GLN A 79 32.85 -10.85 8.74
C GLN A 79 33.93 -10.05 9.50
N ASP A 80 35.18 -10.19 9.12
CA ASP A 80 36.33 -9.57 9.81
C ASP A 80 36.83 -8.29 9.11
N LYS A 81 36.11 -7.78 8.12
CA LYS A 81 36.46 -6.53 7.45
C LYS A 81 36.02 -5.32 8.28
N GLU A 82 36.84 -4.26 8.19
CA GLU A 82 36.51 -2.95 8.73
C GLU A 82 35.19 -2.43 8.14
N GLU A 83 34.31 -2.00 9.02
CA GLU A 83 32.99 -1.47 8.61
C GLU A 83 33.14 -0.09 7.96
N PRO A 84 32.34 0.22 6.92
CA PRO A 84 32.31 1.54 6.32
C PRO A 84 31.86 2.60 7.32
N MET A 85 32.31 3.84 7.11
CA MET A 85 31.78 4.99 7.86
C MET A 85 30.42 5.40 7.29
N TYR A 86 29.40 5.41 8.13
CA TYR A 86 28.05 5.82 7.79
C TYR A 86 27.75 7.22 8.34
N THR A 87 26.80 7.92 7.72
CA THR A 87 26.32 9.22 8.21
C THR A 87 25.64 9.08 9.57
N ASP A 88 24.83 8.04 9.71
CA ASP A 88 24.12 7.67 10.94
C ASP A 88 24.06 6.15 11.08
N VAL A 89 23.98 5.64 12.31
CA VAL A 89 23.91 4.20 12.62
C VAL A 89 22.76 3.95 13.59
N LEU A 90 21.93 2.94 13.26
CA LEU A 90 20.92 2.39 14.15
C LEU A 90 21.27 0.94 14.46
N GLU A 91 21.25 0.58 15.73
CA GLU A 91 21.52 -0.78 16.18
C GLU A 91 20.21 -1.51 16.50
N LEU A 92 20.11 -2.78 16.09
CA LEU A 92 19.02 -3.67 16.42
C LEU A 92 19.59 -5.02 16.88
N ASP A 93 19.35 -5.37 18.13
CA ASP A 93 19.65 -6.70 18.64
C ASP A 93 18.59 -7.69 18.13
N LEU A 94 19.00 -8.65 17.30
CA LEU A 94 18.12 -9.67 16.73
C LEU A 94 17.48 -10.60 17.80
N HIS A 95 18.02 -10.67 19.03
CA HIS A 95 17.42 -11.43 20.13
C HIS A 95 16.14 -10.78 20.67
N THR A 96 15.94 -9.48 20.43
CA THR A 96 14.73 -8.76 20.86
C THR A 96 13.54 -8.96 19.93
N ILE A 97 13.75 -9.63 18.79
CA ILE A 97 12.69 -9.84 17.80
C ILE A 97 11.76 -10.95 18.28
N GLU A 98 10.47 -10.62 18.36
CA GLU A 98 9.41 -11.54 18.71
C GLU A 98 8.34 -11.62 17.60
N PRO A 99 7.56 -12.72 17.54
CA PRO A 99 6.47 -12.85 16.59
C PRO A 99 5.48 -11.71 16.73
N SER A 100 5.23 -11.00 15.62
CA SER A 100 4.43 -9.79 15.63
C SER A 100 3.56 -9.69 14.37
N LEU A 101 2.50 -8.91 14.46
CA LEU A 101 1.69 -8.45 13.32
C LEU A 101 1.87 -6.94 13.18
N ALA A 102 1.35 -6.37 12.09
CA ALA A 102 1.25 -4.92 11.91
C ALA A 102 -0.18 -4.52 11.55
N GLY A 103 -0.74 -3.55 12.24
CA GLY A 103 -2.10 -3.06 12.04
C GLY A 103 -2.66 -2.36 13.28
N PRO A 104 -3.96 -1.96 13.25
CA PRO A 104 -4.98 -2.31 12.24
C PRO A 104 -5.00 -1.46 10.98
N LYS A 105 -4.23 -0.36 10.89
CA LYS A 105 -4.36 0.62 9.79
C LYS A 105 -3.07 0.86 9.00
N ARG A 106 -1.88 0.66 9.60
CA ARG A 106 -0.60 1.02 8.97
C ARG A 106 0.44 -0.09 9.07
N PRO A 107 1.35 -0.21 8.10
CA PRO A 107 2.39 -1.25 8.09
C PRO A 107 3.41 -1.14 9.24
N GLN A 108 3.59 0.04 9.80
CA GLN A 108 4.53 0.30 10.89
C GLN A 108 3.95 0.06 12.30
N ASP A 109 2.64 -0.10 12.43
CA ASP A 109 1.97 -0.31 13.72
C ASP A 109 2.21 -1.75 14.17
N ARG A 110 3.34 -2.00 14.86
CA ARG A 110 3.74 -3.34 15.29
C ARG A 110 2.98 -3.74 16.55
N ILE A 111 2.42 -4.94 16.55
CA ILE A 111 1.75 -5.55 17.68
C ILE A 111 2.37 -6.93 17.94
N PRO A 112 2.95 -7.19 19.13
CA PRO A 112 3.37 -8.53 19.52
C PRO A 112 2.20 -9.51 19.48
N MET A 113 2.44 -10.73 18.98
CA MET A 113 1.38 -11.73 18.79
C MET A 113 0.67 -12.10 20.09
N ASN A 114 1.37 -12.07 21.21
CA ASN A 114 0.81 -12.35 22.55
C ASN A 114 -0.06 -11.20 23.09
N GLN A 115 -0.05 -10.02 22.48
CA GLN A 115 -0.82 -8.82 22.84
C GLN A 115 -1.97 -8.53 21.87
N MET A 116 -2.21 -9.39 20.88
CA MET A 116 -3.19 -9.11 19.82
C MET A 116 -4.62 -8.91 20.33
N GLU A 117 -5.06 -9.72 21.29
CA GLU A 117 -6.40 -9.60 21.90
C GLU A 117 -6.56 -8.22 22.55
N GLU A 118 -5.58 -7.81 23.33
CA GLU A 118 -5.56 -6.55 24.08
C GLU A 118 -5.48 -5.34 23.13
N ALA A 119 -4.60 -5.41 22.16
CA ALA A 119 -4.44 -4.35 21.16
C ALA A 119 -5.68 -4.18 20.30
N PHE A 120 -6.41 -5.28 20.01
CA PHE A 120 -7.66 -5.17 19.26
C PHE A 120 -8.78 -4.55 20.11
N ASP A 121 -8.92 -4.93 21.36
CA ASP A 121 -9.91 -4.33 22.28
C ASP A 121 -9.69 -2.82 22.41
N LEU A 122 -8.42 -2.40 22.53
CA LEU A 122 -8.06 -0.99 22.60
C LEU A 122 -8.37 -0.27 21.27
N ALA A 123 -8.00 -0.87 20.15
CA ALA A 123 -8.32 -0.31 18.83
C ALA A 123 -9.84 -0.25 18.58
N LEU A 124 -10.61 -1.21 19.10
CA LEU A 124 -12.05 -1.24 18.95
C LEU A 124 -12.71 -0.02 19.61
N SER A 125 -12.23 0.37 20.80
CA SER A 125 -12.72 1.56 21.52
C SER A 125 -12.13 2.87 20.97
N GLU A 126 -10.81 2.98 20.87
CA GLU A 126 -10.14 4.25 20.57
C GLU A 126 -10.15 4.61 19.09
N ILE A 127 -9.97 3.61 18.21
CA ILE A 127 -9.88 3.87 16.76
C ILE A 127 -11.24 3.75 16.08
N PHE A 128 -12.08 2.80 16.52
CA PHE A 128 -13.33 2.48 15.84
C PHE A 128 -14.58 2.98 16.60
N GLY A 129 -14.40 3.57 17.79
CA GLY A 129 -15.47 4.19 18.56
C GLY A 129 -16.58 3.21 18.99
N LYS A 130 -16.22 1.94 19.24
CA LYS A 130 -17.14 0.89 19.70
C LYS A 130 -16.99 0.66 21.19
N GLU A 131 -18.12 0.57 21.90
CA GLU A 131 -18.10 0.14 23.29
C GLU A 131 -17.59 -1.30 23.38
N THR A 132 -16.53 -1.50 24.14
CA THR A 132 -16.11 -2.82 24.59
C THR A 132 -16.90 -3.17 25.85
N ALA A 133 -17.29 -4.41 26.04
CA ALA A 133 -18.08 -4.86 27.20
C ALA A 133 -17.44 -4.58 28.59
N THR A 134 -16.35 -3.81 28.64
CA THR A 134 -15.52 -3.55 29.81
C THR A 134 -15.15 -2.09 30.05
N HIS A 135 -15.65 -1.10 29.27
CA HIS A 135 -15.26 0.31 29.47
C HIS A 135 -16.44 1.28 29.46
N GLU A 136 -16.74 1.86 30.60
CA GLU A 136 -17.28 3.22 30.68
C GLU A 136 -16.08 4.18 30.62
N ILE A 137 -15.90 4.87 29.46
CA ILE A 137 -14.89 5.93 29.29
C ILE A 137 -15.60 7.26 29.45
N PRO A 138 -15.09 8.21 30.24
CA PRO A 138 -15.57 9.58 30.24
C PRO A 138 -15.29 10.22 28.87
N HIS A 139 -16.29 10.83 28.28
CA HIS A 139 -16.17 11.60 27.05
C HIS A 139 -15.19 12.77 27.25
N GLU A 140 -14.04 12.73 26.62
CA GLU A 140 -13.20 13.89 26.37
C GLU A 140 -13.36 14.32 24.91
N ASP A 141 -13.37 15.63 24.69
CA ASP A 141 -13.86 16.34 23.52
C ASP A 141 -13.37 15.83 22.15
N GLU A 142 -14.29 15.87 21.17
CA GLU A 142 -14.10 15.54 19.75
C GLU A 142 -12.97 16.35 19.04
N HIS A 143 -12.41 17.35 19.69
CA HIS A 143 -11.39 18.22 19.09
C HIS A 143 -9.97 17.63 19.06
N GLU A 144 -9.63 16.71 19.96
CA GLU A 144 -8.30 16.07 19.98
C GLU A 144 -8.16 14.90 18.97
N ARG A 145 -9.27 14.31 18.54
CA ARG A 145 -9.27 13.23 17.52
C ARG A 145 -8.69 13.63 16.15
N TRP A 146 -8.60 14.91 15.87
CA TRP A 146 -8.13 15.45 14.58
C TRP A 146 -6.60 15.48 14.44
N GLN A 147 -5.87 15.45 15.53
CA GLN A 147 -4.40 15.51 15.50
C GLN A 147 -3.74 14.18 15.17
N ASP A 148 -4.36 13.06 15.49
CA ASP A 148 -3.76 11.73 15.30
C ASP A 148 -3.86 11.16 13.89
N GLU A 149 -4.76 11.65 13.03
CA GLU A 149 -4.78 11.26 11.61
C GLU A 149 -3.85 12.11 10.73
N GLY A 150 -3.31 13.18 11.27
CA GLY A 150 -2.42 14.15 10.62
C GLY A 150 -0.96 14.07 11.03
N GLY A 151 -0.44 12.90 11.41
CA GLY A 151 1.00 12.64 11.51
C GLY A 151 1.84 13.72 12.19
N SER A 152 1.65 14.00 13.47
CA SER A 152 2.67 14.65 14.27
C SER A 152 3.79 13.64 14.56
N SER A 153 5.03 14.10 14.46
CA SER A 153 6.25 13.32 14.68
C SER A 153 6.56 13.15 16.18
N GLU A 154 5.56 12.90 17.00
CA GLU A 154 5.79 12.46 18.36
C GLU A 154 5.28 11.03 18.46
N SER A 155 6.25 10.15 18.63
CA SER A 155 6.12 8.72 18.85
C SER A 155 5.50 8.49 20.22
N ASP A 156 4.19 8.42 20.26
CA ASP A 156 3.58 7.64 21.32
C ASP A 156 3.35 6.24 20.78
N SER A 157 4.23 5.33 21.17
CA SER A 157 3.99 3.92 21.00
C SER A 157 2.64 3.64 21.67
N PHE A 158 1.77 2.96 20.95
CA PHE A 158 0.41 2.57 21.37
C PHE A 158 0.35 1.86 22.74
N LEU A 159 1.49 1.67 23.39
CA LEU A 159 1.68 0.92 24.64
C LEU A 159 2.27 1.74 25.79
N GLU A 160 2.60 3.01 25.63
CA GLU A 160 3.27 3.82 26.68
C GLU A 160 2.37 4.73 27.52
N THR A 161 1.06 4.59 27.50
CA THR A 161 0.22 5.18 28.56
C THR A 161 0.11 4.20 29.74
N ASP A 162 1.18 4.18 30.51
CA ASP A 162 1.49 3.20 31.56
C ASP A 162 0.42 3.03 32.65
N SER A 163 -0.37 4.04 32.97
CA SER A 163 -1.33 3.94 34.07
C SER A 163 -2.69 3.32 33.67
N LYS A 164 -3.19 3.61 32.48
CA LYS A 164 -4.48 3.09 31.98
C LYS A 164 -4.33 1.62 31.54
N TYR A 165 -3.18 1.28 30.95
CA TYR A 165 -2.85 -0.07 30.54
C TYR A 165 -2.67 -1.02 31.73
N GLN A 166 -1.98 -0.59 32.80
CA GLN A 166 -1.80 -1.36 34.02
C GLN A 166 -3.14 -1.60 34.76
N GLN A 167 -4.02 -0.61 34.83
CA GLN A 167 -5.35 -0.78 35.39
C GLN A 167 -6.22 -1.76 34.59
N TRP A 168 -6.07 -1.80 33.28
CA TRP A 168 -6.75 -2.76 32.41
C TRP A 168 -6.23 -4.18 32.61
N LEU A 169 -4.90 -4.38 32.72
CA LEU A 169 -4.28 -5.67 33.03
C LEU A 169 -4.75 -6.25 34.37
N GLU A 170 -4.87 -5.44 35.43
CA GLU A 170 -5.33 -5.85 36.74
C GLU A 170 -6.80 -6.31 36.74
N ARG A 171 -7.65 -5.72 35.91
CA ARG A 171 -9.06 -6.12 35.79
C ARG A 171 -9.26 -7.42 35.02
N LYS A 172 -8.43 -7.73 34.03
CA LYS A 172 -8.53 -8.97 33.21
C LYS A 172 -7.91 -10.21 33.88
N ALA A 173 -7.02 -10.07 34.85
CA ALA A 173 -6.45 -11.20 35.59
C ALA A 173 -7.51 -12.09 36.29
N ASN A 174 -8.76 -11.61 36.38
CA ASN A 174 -9.87 -12.31 37.02
C ASN A 174 -10.87 -12.99 36.06
N ILE A 175 -10.67 -12.93 34.71
CA ILE A 175 -11.58 -13.53 33.74
C ILE A 175 -10.84 -14.57 32.88
N SER A 176 -10.44 -15.65 33.48
CA SER A 176 -10.06 -16.88 32.76
C SER A 176 -11.32 -17.69 32.46
N LYS A 177 -11.89 -17.52 31.27
CA LYS A 177 -12.82 -18.48 30.67
C LYS A 177 -12.38 -18.78 29.26
N SER A 178 -12.17 -20.06 28.96
CA SER A 178 -11.96 -20.55 27.57
C SER A 178 -13.08 -20.03 26.69
N LYS A 179 -12.80 -19.07 25.80
CA LYS A 179 -13.75 -18.64 24.76
C LYS A 179 -13.86 -19.79 23.74
N LEU A 180 -14.96 -20.51 23.76
CA LEU A 180 -15.37 -21.37 22.64
C LEU A 180 -15.56 -20.46 21.41
N VAL A 181 -14.89 -20.79 20.32
CA VAL A 181 -14.98 -20.03 19.06
C VAL A 181 -16.38 -20.18 18.50
N ASP A 182 -17.19 -19.14 18.63
CA ASP A 182 -18.56 -19.08 18.09
C ASP A 182 -18.51 -18.96 16.54
N ASP A 183 -19.46 -19.60 15.84
CA ASP A 183 -19.59 -19.52 14.38
C ASP A 183 -20.27 -18.23 13.90
N LYS A 184 -20.65 -17.33 14.80
CA LYS A 184 -21.23 -16.03 14.45
C LYS A 184 -20.17 -15.00 14.11
N ILE A 185 -20.48 -14.16 13.14
CA ILE A 185 -19.65 -12.99 12.81
C ILE A 185 -19.83 -11.95 13.93
N LYS A 186 -18.72 -11.45 14.45
CA LYS A 186 -18.67 -10.42 15.50
C LYS A 186 -17.50 -9.47 15.28
N ASN A 187 -17.35 -8.46 16.13
CA ASN A 187 -16.16 -7.63 16.12
C ASN A 187 -14.91 -8.51 16.24
N GLY A 188 -13.88 -8.22 15.47
CA GLY A 188 -12.66 -9.00 15.39
C GLY A 188 -12.72 -10.24 14.49
N SER A 189 -13.89 -10.62 13.94
CA SER A 189 -13.98 -11.76 13.00
C SER A 189 -13.12 -11.53 11.77
N VAL A 190 -12.28 -12.51 11.42
CA VAL A 190 -11.46 -12.50 10.20
C VAL A 190 -12.36 -12.93 9.03
N VAL A 191 -12.69 -11.99 8.16
CA VAL A 191 -13.51 -12.29 6.96
C VAL A 191 -12.67 -12.44 5.68
N ILE A 192 -11.41 -12.05 5.71
CA ILE A 192 -10.43 -12.24 4.63
C ILE A 192 -9.11 -12.72 5.24
N ALA A 193 -8.59 -13.85 4.73
CA ALA A 193 -7.25 -14.34 5.03
C ALA A 193 -6.50 -14.62 3.72
N ALA A 194 -5.45 -13.86 3.44
CA ALA A 194 -4.82 -13.90 2.13
C ALA A 194 -3.30 -14.05 2.21
N ILE A 195 -2.79 -15.08 1.56
CA ILE A 195 -1.35 -15.21 1.31
C ILE A 195 -1.04 -14.49 0.00
N THR A 196 -0.27 -13.40 0.06
CA THR A 196 0.10 -12.56 -1.09
C THR A 196 1.59 -12.66 -1.41
N SER A 197 2.02 -12.16 -2.56
CA SER A 197 3.38 -12.34 -3.08
C SER A 197 4.48 -11.60 -2.31
N CYS A 198 4.16 -10.50 -1.63
CA CYS A 198 5.15 -9.55 -1.11
C CYS A 198 6.19 -10.18 -0.17
N THR A 199 5.80 -11.18 0.62
CA THR A 199 6.66 -11.85 1.59
C THR A 199 7.18 -13.21 1.14
N ASN A 200 6.70 -13.75 0.01
CA ASN A 200 6.98 -15.13 -0.35
C ASN A 200 7.74 -15.33 -1.67
N THR A 201 7.83 -14.30 -2.53
CA THR A 201 8.40 -14.42 -3.88
C THR A 201 9.83 -15.01 -3.85
N SER A 202 10.65 -14.54 -2.94
CA SER A 202 12.05 -14.99 -2.80
C SER A 202 12.27 -15.93 -1.62
N ASN A 203 11.25 -16.16 -0.77
CA ASN A 203 11.40 -16.87 0.50
C ASN A 203 10.55 -18.16 0.56
N PRO A 204 11.11 -19.31 0.15
CA PRO A 204 10.40 -20.58 0.19
C PRO A 204 10.08 -21.03 1.63
N SER A 205 10.84 -20.60 2.64
CA SER A 205 10.65 -21.07 4.02
C SER A 205 9.29 -20.69 4.58
N VAL A 206 8.80 -19.47 4.29
CA VAL A 206 7.52 -18.99 4.81
C VAL A 206 6.32 -19.70 4.17
N LEU A 207 6.42 -20.08 2.89
CA LEU A 207 5.35 -20.81 2.20
C LEU A 207 5.34 -22.31 2.51
N ILE A 208 6.52 -22.92 2.61
CA ILE A 208 6.65 -24.31 3.06
C ILE A 208 6.18 -24.41 4.51
N GLY A 209 6.55 -23.45 5.38
CA GLY A 209 6.03 -23.37 6.73
C GLY A 209 4.50 -23.26 6.78
N ALA A 210 3.89 -22.40 5.96
CA ALA A 210 2.44 -22.30 5.85
C ALA A 210 1.78 -23.58 5.35
N GLY A 211 2.40 -24.26 4.37
CA GLY A 211 1.94 -25.56 3.86
C GLY A 211 2.02 -26.68 4.89
N LEU A 212 3.11 -26.73 5.68
CA LEU A 212 3.28 -27.69 6.77
C LEU A 212 2.27 -27.44 7.90
N LEU A 213 2.05 -26.17 8.26
CA LEU A 213 1.03 -25.80 9.25
C LEU A 213 -0.36 -26.22 8.77
N ALA A 214 -0.70 -25.95 7.51
CA ALA A 214 -1.96 -26.37 6.91
C ALA A 214 -2.10 -27.90 6.92
N LYS A 215 -1.04 -28.65 6.63
CA LYS A 215 -1.01 -30.11 6.67
C LYS A 215 -1.34 -30.60 8.08
N LYS A 216 -0.61 -30.14 9.10
CA LYS A 216 -0.82 -30.54 10.49
C LYS A 216 -2.23 -30.16 11.00
N ALA A 217 -2.76 -29.00 10.61
CA ALA A 217 -4.10 -28.57 10.92
C ALA A 217 -5.17 -29.51 10.33
N VAL A 218 -5.08 -29.83 9.03
CA VAL A 218 -5.99 -30.74 8.33
C VAL A 218 -5.92 -32.16 8.91
N GLU A 219 -4.74 -32.66 9.24
CA GLU A 219 -4.53 -33.97 9.87
C GLU A 219 -5.23 -34.06 11.22
N LYS A 220 -5.19 -32.99 12.02
CA LYS A 220 -5.95 -32.87 13.28
C LYS A 220 -7.46 -32.67 13.08
N GLY A 221 -7.89 -32.32 11.85
CA GLY A 221 -9.30 -32.14 11.51
C GLY A 221 -9.80 -30.72 11.68
N LEU A 222 -8.90 -29.75 11.82
CA LEU A 222 -9.27 -28.34 11.84
C LEU A 222 -9.80 -27.88 10.47
N THR A 223 -10.77 -27.00 10.49
CA THR A 223 -11.42 -26.40 9.33
C THR A 223 -11.51 -24.89 9.48
N ILE A 224 -11.61 -24.20 8.38
CA ILE A 224 -11.80 -22.74 8.36
C ILE A 224 -13.29 -22.41 8.50
N LYS A 225 -13.60 -21.34 9.22
CA LYS A 225 -14.97 -20.87 9.41
C LYS A 225 -15.59 -20.45 8.07
N PRO A 226 -16.88 -20.71 7.83
CA PRO A 226 -17.53 -20.47 6.53
C PRO A 226 -17.51 -19.00 6.08
N PHE A 227 -17.38 -18.06 7.01
CA PHE A 227 -17.34 -16.63 6.72
C PHE A 227 -15.94 -16.11 6.35
N VAL A 228 -14.88 -16.94 6.51
CA VAL A 228 -13.50 -16.54 6.17
C VAL A 228 -13.20 -16.82 4.70
N LYS A 229 -13.02 -15.80 3.93
CA LYS A 229 -12.57 -15.89 2.55
C LYS A 229 -11.07 -16.04 2.48
N THR A 230 -10.59 -17.23 2.10
CA THR A 230 -9.16 -17.52 1.95
C THR A 230 -8.69 -17.37 0.51
N SER A 231 -7.42 -17.04 0.29
CA SER A 231 -6.80 -16.99 -1.03
C SER A 231 -5.28 -17.14 -0.98
N LEU A 232 -4.70 -17.67 -2.05
CA LEU A 232 -3.26 -17.77 -2.27
C LEU A 232 -2.88 -17.08 -3.57
N ALA A 233 -1.95 -16.12 -3.50
CA ALA A 233 -1.37 -15.46 -4.66
C ALA A 233 0.16 -15.54 -4.60
N PRO A 234 0.77 -16.60 -5.16
CA PRO A 234 2.21 -16.77 -5.17
C PRO A 234 2.91 -15.65 -5.96
N GLY A 235 4.16 -15.36 -5.62
CA GLY A 235 4.95 -14.37 -6.35
C GLY A 235 5.46 -14.88 -7.70
N SER A 236 5.58 -16.20 -7.89
CA SER A 236 6.02 -16.80 -9.14
C SER A 236 5.51 -18.24 -9.30
N ARG A 237 5.60 -18.77 -10.51
CA ARG A 237 5.30 -20.20 -10.79
C ARG A 237 6.23 -21.17 -10.04
N VAL A 238 7.44 -20.74 -9.68
CA VAL A 238 8.36 -21.54 -8.87
C VAL A 238 7.75 -21.85 -7.50
N VAL A 239 7.05 -20.90 -6.89
CA VAL A 239 6.35 -21.08 -5.60
C VAL A 239 5.31 -22.19 -5.67
N SER A 240 4.43 -22.14 -6.66
CA SER A 240 3.44 -23.20 -6.88
C SER A 240 4.09 -24.53 -7.23
N GLY A 241 5.24 -24.49 -7.92
CA GLY A 241 6.02 -25.65 -8.31
C GLY A 241 6.56 -26.43 -7.10
N TYR A 242 7.26 -25.76 -6.17
CA TYR A 242 7.79 -26.46 -4.99
C TYR A 242 6.70 -26.88 -4.00
N LEU A 243 5.61 -26.11 -3.85
CA LEU A 243 4.49 -26.53 -3.00
C LEU A 243 3.80 -27.78 -3.53
N LYS A 244 3.66 -27.92 -4.86
CA LYS A 244 3.13 -29.13 -5.49
C LYS A 244 4.09 -30.31 -5.33
N LYS A 245 5.40 -30.11 -5.59
CA LYS A 245 6.42 -31.15 -5.46
C LYS A 245 6.53 -31.67 -4.03
N ALA A 246 6.39 -30.79 -3.03
CA ALA A 246 6.36 -31.13 -1.61
C ALA A 246 5.02 -31.72 -1.13
N ASN A 247 4.02 -31.88 -1.99
CA ASN A 247 2.66 -32.31 -1.64
C ASN A 247 2.00 -31.44 -0.55
N LEU A 248 2.35 -30.14 -0.47
CA LEU A 248 1.78 -29.20 0.51
C LEU A 248 0.60 -28.40 -0.06
N MET A 249 0.54 -28.22 -1.37
CA MET A 249 -0.54 -27.47 -2.03
C MET A 249 -1.92 -28.01 -1.70
N ILE A 250 -2.08 -29.32 -1.69
CA ILE A 250 -3.38 -29.97 -1.40
C ILE A 250 -3.93 -29.65 -0.02
N PHE A 251 -3.09 -29.41 0.97
CA PHE A 251 -3.51 -29.07 2.32
C PHE A 251 -3.89 -27.59 2.44
N LEU A 252 -3.18 -26.69 1.73
CA LEU A 252 -3.58 -25.30 1.59
C LEU A 252 -4.95 -25.20 0.89
N GLU A 253 -5.14 -25.93 -0.21
CA GLU A 253 -6.42 -25.98 -0.94
C GLU A 253 -7.58 -26.55 -0.10
N LYS A 254 -7.32 -27.56 0.75
CA LYS A 254 -8.31 -28.08 1.71
C LYS A 254 -8.76 -27.03 2.73
N LEU A 255 -7.91 -26.08 3.06
CA LEU A 255 -8.24 -24.92 3.87
C LEU A 255 -8.73 -23.71 3.03
N GLY A 256 -9.07 -23.94 1.74
CA GLY A 256 -9.58 -22.92 0.84
C GLY A 256 -8.54 -21.94 0.27
N PHE A 257 -7.26 -22.09 0.58
CA PHE A 257 -6.19 -21.27 0.00
C PHE A 257 -5.86 -21.71 -1.43
N HIS A 258 -6.81 -21.49 -2.34
CA HIS A 258 -6.62 -21.74 -3.76
C HIS A 258 -5.81 -20.63 -4.42
N ILE A 259 -5.04 -20.98 -5.48
CA ILE A 259 -4.35 -19.99 -6.30
C ILE A 259 -5.40 -19.19 -7.08
N VAL A 260 -5.53 -17.91 -6.75
CA VAL A 260 -6.45 -16.96 -7.41
C VAL A 260 -5.76 -16.06 -8.42
N GLY A 261 -4.44 -16.09 -8.47
CA GLY A 261 -3.60 -15.29 -9.35
C GLY A 261 -2.16 -15.30 -8.87
N PHE A 262 -1.29 -14.55 -9.54
CA PHE A 262 0.10 -14.33 -9.15
C PHE A 262 0.32 -12.85 -8.87
N GLY A 263 1.04 -12.53 -7.79
CA GLY A 263 1.36 -11.15 -7.42
C GLY A 263 0.56 -10.60 -6.25
N CYS A 264 0.34 -9.30 -6.24
CA CYS A 264 -0.16 -8.56 -5.07
C CYS A 264 -1.67 -8.60 -4.84
N THR A 265 -2.43 -9.42 -5.51
CA THR A 265 -3.91 -9.54 -5.52
C THR A 265 -4.66 -8.82 -4.38
N THR A 266 -4.81 -9.44 -3.21
CA THR A 266 -5.55 -8.88 -2.06
C THR A 266 -4.90 -7.61 -1.52
N CYS A 267 -3.57 -7.53 -1.49
CA CYS A 267 -2.84 -6.34 -1.01
C CYS A 267 -3.16 -5.04 -1.80
N ILE A 268 -3.77 -5.14 -2.97
CA ILE A 268 -4.21 -4.01 -3.80
C ILE A 268 -5.72 -3.97 -4.01
N GLY A 269 -6.49 -4.64 -3.16
CA GLY A 269 -7.95 -4.61 -3.23
C GLY A 269 -8.58 -5.58 -4.22
N ASN A 270 -7.84 -6.55 -4.76
CA ASN A 270 -8.33 -7.54 -5.72
C ASN A 270 -8.72 -8.88 -5.04
N SER A 271 -9.20 -8.84 -3.80
CA SER A 271 -9.73 -10.02 -3.11
C SER A 271 -11.10 -10.48 -3.66
N GLY A 272 -11.70 -9.67 -4.52
CA GLY A 272 -13.08 -9.86 -4.96
C GLY A 272 -14.10 -9.53 -3.86
N PRO A 273 -15.41 -9.58 -4.17
CA PRO A 273 -16.46 -9.24 -3.22
C PRO A 273 -16.55 -10.28 -2.09
N LEU A 274 -16.96 -9.84 -0.91
CA LEU A 274 -17.44 -10.73 0.15
C LEU A 274 -18.84 -11.26 -0.19
N ASP A 275 -19.22 -12.37 0.44
CA ASP A 275 -20.58 -12.89 0.31
C ASP A 275 -21.61 -11.84 0.76
N LYS A 276 -22.71 -11.71 0.03
CA LYS A 276 -23.75 -10.69 0.30
C LYS A 276 -24.36 -10.81 1.70
N LYS A 277 -24.48 -12.04 2.22
CA LYS A 277 -25.00 -12.28 3.57
C LYS A 277 -24.03 -11.76 4.62
N ILE A 278 -22.72 -11.99 4.41
CA ILE A 278 -21.65 -11.50 5.28
C ILE A 278 -21.64 -9.96 5.28
N VAL A 279 -21.69 -9.35 4.08
CA VAL A 279 -21.76 -7.89 3.95
C VAL A 279 -22.98 -7.31 4.67
N LYS A 280 -24.13 -7.95 4.52
CA LYS A 280 -25.35 -7.51 5.19
C LYS A 280 -25.21 -7.53 6.72
N ILE A 281 -24.70 -8.63 7.29
CA ILE A 281 -24.46 -8.74 8.74
C ILE A 281 -23.50 -7.64 9.23
N ILE A 282 -22.38 -7.44 8.50
CA ILE A 282 -21.39 -6.40 8.86
C ILE A 282 -22.04 -5.01 8.90
N GLN A 283 -22.92 -4.71 7.93
CA GLN A 283 -23.57 -3.40 7.83
C GLN A 283 -24.72 -3.23 8.82
N ASP A 284 -25.58 -4.25 8.97
CA ASP A 284 -26.76 -4.19 9.85
C ASP A 284 -26.36 -4.09 11.34
N GLU A 285 -25.25 -4.75 11.74
CA GLU A 285 -24.73 -4.77 13.10
C GLU A 285 -23.55 -3.80 13.30
N ASP A 286 -23.17 -3.05 12.26
CA ASP A 286 -22.02 -2.12 12.24
C ASP A 286 -20.77 -2.73 12.85
N LEU A 287 -20.36 -3.92 12.37
CA LEU A 287 -19.25 -4.67 12.91
C LEU A 287 -17.89 -4.16 12.41
N VAL A 288 -16.90 -4.23 13.27
CA VAL A 288 -15.49 -4.07 12.94
C VAL A 288 -14.89 -5.43 12.64
N VAL A 289 -14.92 -5.84 11.38
CA VAL A 289 -14.33 -7.11 10.93
C VAL A 289 -12.93 -6.90 10.38
N ALA A 290 -12.14 -7.99 10.40
CA ALA A 290 -10.74 -7.94 10.08
C ALA A 290 -10.36 -8.63 8.76
N SER A 291 -9.26 -8.19 8.17
CA SER A 291 -8.46 -8.95 7.20
C SER A 291 -7.07 -9.26 7.78
N VAL A 292 -6.54 -10.45 7.49
CA VAL A 292 -5.16 -10.83 7.79
C VAL A 292 -4.48 -11.25 6.49
N LEU A 293 -3.38 -10.58 6.13
CA LEU A 293 -2.72 -10.84 4.85
C LEU A 293 -1.19 -10.80 4.95
N SER A 294 -0.52 -11.63 4.17
CA SER A 294 0.94 -11.61 4.07
C SER A 294 1.45 -10.57 3.05
N GLY A 295 0.85 -9.39 3.09
CA GLY A 295 1.19 -8.24 2.26
C GLY A 295 2.17 -7.29 2.91
N ASN A 296 2.30 -6.11 2.32
CA ASN A 296 3.13 -5.01 2.83
C ASN A 296 2.35 -3.72 3.06
N ARG A 297 1.04 -3.70 2.79
CA ARG A 297 0.16 -2.53 3.01
C ARG A 297 -1.21 -2.97 3.48
N ASN A 298 -1.73 -2.26 4.47
CA ASN A 298 -2.99 -2.58 5.14
C ASN A 298 -3.88 -1.35 5.36
N PHE A 299 -3.70 -0.30 4.58
CA PHE A 299 -4.48 0.92 4.72
C PHE A 299 -5.98 0.64 4.62
N GLU A 300 -6.76 1.35 5.42
CA GLU A 300 -8.21 1.26 5.42
C GLU A 300 -8.79 1.58 4.04
N GLY A 301 -9.84 0.85 3.64
CA GLY A 301 -10.44 0.99 2.31
C GLY A 301 -9.62 0.43 1.14
N ARG A 302 -8.35 0.02 1.38
CA ARG A 302 -7.48 -0.54 0.34
C ARG A 302 -7.74 -2.02 0.09
N ILE A 303 -7.88 -2.81 1.15
CA ILE A 303 -7.99 -4.28 1.06
C ILE A 303 -9.40 -4.69 0.64
N ASN A 304 -10.38 -4.20 1.39
CA ASN A 304 -11.81 -4.40 1.10
C ASN A 304 -12.60 -3.26 1.76
N PRO A 305 -13.66 -2.73 1.13
CA PRO A 305 -14.43 -1.62 1.69
C PRO A 305 -15.15 -1.96 3.01
N TYR A 306 -15.34 -3.22 3.32
CA TYR A 306 -16.05 -3.68 4.53
C TYR A 306 -15.11 -4.12 5.66
N THR A 307 -13.80 -4.26 5.42
CA THR A 307 -12.83 -4.58 6.47
C THR A 307 -12.21 -3.29 7.01
N LYS A 308 -12.61 -2.91 8.23
CA LYS A 308 -12.08 -1.72 8.91
C LYS A 308 -10.71 -2.00 9.54
N ALA A 309 -10.51 -3.19 10.10
CA ALA A 309 -9.25 -3.62 10.74
C ALA A 309 -8.45 -4.53 9.80
N ASN A 310 -7.23 -4.12 9.42
CA ASN A 310 -6.42 -4.85 8.46
C ASN A 310 -5.02 -5.12 9.03
N TYR A 311 -4.63 -6.40 9.08
CA TYR A 311 -3.38 -6.83 9.70
C TYR A 311 -2.44 -7.48 8.69
N LEU A 312 -1.17 -7.10 8.76
CA LEU A 312 -0.08 -7.76 8.04
C LEU A 312 0.52 -8.84 8.94
N ALA A 313 0.73 -10.02 8.38
CA ALA A 313 1.27 -11.17 9.09
C ALA A 313 2.11 -12.06 8.15
N SER A 314 2.93 -12.95 8.73
CA SER A 314 3.60 -13.98 7.93
C SER A 314 2.59 -14.95 7.31
N PRO A 315 2.91 -15.64 6.19
CA PRO A 315 2.04 -16.66 5.60
C PRO A 315 1.56 -17.73 6.59
N MET A 316 2.41 -18.14 7.54
CA MET A 316 2.04 -19.09 8.59
C MET A 316 0.98 -18.51 9.53
N LEU A 317 1.14 -17.26 9.97
CA LEU A 317 0.16 -16.59 10.81
C LEU A 317 -1.15 -16.29 10.06
N VAL A 318 -1.10 -16.03 8.75
CA VAL A 318 -2.33 -15.92 7.94
C VAL A 318 -3.16 -17.21 8.01
N VAL A 319 -2.51 -18.37 7.90
CA VAL A 319 -3.20 -19.67 8.04
C VAL A 319 -3.73 -19.85 9.47
N ALA A 320 -2.95 -19.49 10.49
CA ALA A 320 -3.35 -19.61 11.90
C ALA A 320 -4.58 -18.76 12.23
N TYR A 321 -4.59 -17.48 11.82
CA TYR A 321 -5.73 -16.59 12.04
C TYR A 321 -6.96 -16.95 11.19
N ALA A 322 -6.75 -17.56 10.01
CA ALA A 322 -7.85 -18.11 9.23
C ALA A 322 -8.53 -19.29 9.95
N LEU A 323 -7.76 -20.17 10.60
CA LEU A 323 -8.27 -21.27 11.42
C LEU A 323 -8.99 -20.75 12.67
N ALA A 324 -8.41 -19.77 13.36
CA ALA A 324 -9.03 -19.14 14.53
C ALA A 324 -10.33 -18.41 14.18
N GLY A 325 -10.40 -17.80 12.98
CA GLY A 325 -11.57 -17.05 12.52
C GLY A 325 -11.73 -15.68 13.19
N THR A 326 -10.82 -15.29 14.05
CA THR A 326 -10.84 -14.01 14.78
C THR A 326 -9.43 -13.51 15.04
N ILE A 327 -9.28 -12.18 15.15
CA ILE A 327 -8.06 -11.54 15.67
C ILE A 327 -8.15 -11.25 17.18
N ASP A 328 -9.35 -11.28 17.74
CA ASP A 328 -9.64 -11.18 19.18
C ASP A 328 -9.30 -12.52 19.85
N ILE A 329 -8.02 -12.87 19.87
CA ILE A 329 -7.48 -14.13 20.39
C ILE A 329 -5.99 -14.02 20.69
N ASN A 330 -5.54 -14.63 21.77
CA ASN A 330 -4.12 -14.81 22.06
C ASN A 330 -3.63 -16.18 21.61
N LEU A 331 -3.07 -16.26 20.39
CA LEU A 331 -2.60 -17.52 19.78
C LEU A 331 -1.50 -18.24 20.59
N THR A 332 -0.88 -17.60 21.59
CA THR A 332 0.12 -18.25 22.45
C THR A 332 -0.51 -19.06 23.60
N LYS A 333 -1.77 -18.76 23.92
CA LYS A 333 -2.47 -19.33 25.09
C LYS A 333 -3.78 -20.02 24.74
N ASP A 334 -4.51 -19.48 23.75
CA ASP A 334 -5.85 -19.91 23.40
C ASP A 334 -5.84 -21.01 22.35
N SER A 335 -6.86 -21.87 22.39
CA SER A 335 -7.04 -22.88 21.37
C SER A 335 -7.60 -22.27 20.09
N ILE A 336 -7.09 -22.73 18.94
CA ILE A 336 -7.54 -22.29 17.60
C ILE A 336 -8.69 -23.14 17.05
N GLY A 337 -9.11 -24.17 17.77
CA GLY A 337 -10.20 -25.07 17.41
C GLY A 337 -10.07 -26.40 18.15
N ASN A 338 -10.90 -27.35 17.77
CA ASN A 338 -10.89 -28.69 18.35
C ASN A 338 -10.53 -29.74 17.29
N ASP A 339 -9.84 -30.80 17.72
CA ASP A 339 -9.55 -31.96 16.88
C ASP A 339 -10.81 -32.82 16.62
N LYS A 340 -10.62 -33.90 15.84
CA LYS A 340 -11.71 -34.84 15.52
C LYS A 340 -12.32 -35.52 16.73
N GLN A 341 -11.63 -35.55 17.85
CA GLN A 341 -12.04 -36.12 19.13
C GLN A 341 -12.65 -35.08 20.09
N GLY A 342 -12.66 -33.79 19.69
CA GLY A 342 -13.17 -32.69 20.50
C GLY A 342 -12.13 -32.07 21.47
N ASN A 343 -10.86 -32.48 21.39
CA ASN A 343 -9.81 -31.90 22.22
C ASN A 343 -9.35 -30.56 21.67
N PRO A 344 -9.03 -29.57 22.52
CA PRO A 344 -8.54 -28.27 22.08
C PRO A 344 -7.17 -28.42 21.39
N VAL A 345 -7.02 -27.74 20.25
CA VAL A 345 -5.75 -27.65 19.49
C VAL A 345 -5.19 -26.26 19.63
N PHE A 346 -3.94 -26.16 20.02
CA PHE A 346 -3.21 -24.90 20.18
C PHE A 346 -2.26 -24.68 19.00
N LEU A 347 -1.87 -23.43 18.76
CA LEU A 347 -0.94 -23.11 17.66
C LEU A 347 0.37 -23.91 17.76
N LYS A 348 0.92 -24.08 18.95
CA LYS A 348 2.15 -24.88 19.20
C LYS A 348 2.04 -26.33 18.73
N ASP A 349 0.84 -26.92 18.71
CA ASP A 349 0.62 -28.31 18.34
C ASP A 349 0.72 -28.56 16.82
N ILE A 350 0.60 -27.49 16.04
CA ILE A 350 0.63 -27.53 14.57
C ILE A 350 1.75 -26.67 13.97
N TRP A 351 2.49 -25.91 14.80
CA TRP A 351 3.59 -25.08 14.30
C TRP A 351 4.75 -25.97 13.81
N PRO A 352 5.22 -25.80 12.57
CA PRO A 352 6.33 -26.59 12.05
C PRO A 352 7.67 -26.16 12.67
N SER A 353 8.56 -27.11 12.90
CA SER A 353 9.93 -26.81 13.36
C SER A 353 10.78 -26.22 12.22
N LYS A 354 11.88 -25.57 12.59
CA LYS A 354 12.86 -25.05 11.61
C LYS A 354 13.50 -26.20 10.82
N GLU A 355 13.69 -27.33 11.44
CA GLU A 355 14.27 -28.56 10.87
C GLU A 355 13.35 -29.13 9.80
N GLU A 356 12.05 -29.30 10.10
CA GLU A 356 11.04 -29.76 9.13
C GLU A 356 11.00 -28.86 7.89
N ILE A 357 11.03 -27.52 8.08
CA ILE A 357 11.05 -26.57 6.97
C ILE A 357 12.32 -26.72 6.13
N LYS A 358 13.49 -26.83 6.76
CA LYS A 358 14.79 -26.99 6.07
C LYS A 358 14.85 -28.29 5.26
N GLU A 359 14.36 -29.39 5.81
CA GLU A 359 14.31 -30.70 5.15
C GLU A 359 13.49 -30.60 3.87
N ILE A 360 12.25 -30.10 3.96
CA ILE A 360 11.37 -29.92 2.79
C ILE A 360 11.97 -28.98 1.75
N ILE A 361 12.64 -27.89 2.17
CA ILE A 361 13.35 -27.00 1.23
C ILE A 361 14.44 -27.76 0.49
N SER A 362 15.28 -28.50 1.21
CA SER A 362 16.41 -29.19 0.62
C SER A 362 16.01 -30.23 -0.44
N GLU A 363 14.87 -30.89 -0.25
CA GLU A 363 14.34 -31.90 -1.15
C GLU A 363 13.57 -31.33 -2.36
N ASN A 364 12.91 -30.22 -2.19
CA ASN A 364 11.90 -29.75 -3.12
C ASN A 364 12.26 -28.44 -3.86
N VAL A 365 13.14 -27.61 -3.30
CA VAL A 365 13.59 -26.36 -3.92
C VAL A 365 14.94 -26.58 -4.56
N CYS A 366 14.96 -26.79 -5.85
CA CYS A 366 16.19 -27.13 -6.59
C CYS A 366 16.32 -26.30 -7.88
N SER A 367 17.55 -26.18 -8.37
CA SER A 367 17.87 -25.41 -9.59
C SER A 367 17.13 -25.88 -10.84
N GLU A 368 16.81 -27.19 -10.92
CA GLU A 368 16.03 -27.75 -12.03
C GLU A 368 14.62 -27.18 -12.10
N LEU A 369 13.96 -27.01 -10.93
CA LEU A 369 12.65 -26.39 -10.84
C LEU A 369 12.67 -24.95 -11.38
N PHE A 370 13.67 -24.16 -10.98
CA PHE A 370 13.85 -22.81 -11.49
C PHE A 370 14.07 -22.80 -13.01
N ARG A 371 14.99 -23.61 -13.51
CA ARG A 371 15.28 -23.71 -14.96
C ARG A 371 14.05 -24.11 -15.75
N LYS A 372 13.28 -25.09 -15.28
CA LYS A 372 12.06 -25.54 -15.94
C LYS A 372 11.04 -24.39 -16.02
N GLN A 373 10.77 -23.72 -14.90
CA GLN A 373 9.80 -22.64 -14.87
C GLN A 373 10.22 -21.43 -15.71
N TYR A 374 11.52 -21.12 -15.77
CA TYR A 374 12.03 -20.01 -16.58
C TYR A 374 12.16 -20.36 -18.08
N SER A 375 12.37 -21.63 -18.45
CA SER A 375 12.38 -22.03 -19.86
C SER A 375 11.01 -21.89 -20.51
N GLU A 376 9.93 -22.04 -19.73
CA GLU A 376 8.53 -21.94 -20.18
C GLU A 376 7.95 -20.52 -20.01
N ILE A 377 8.77 -19.50 -19.69
CA ILE A 377 8.26 -18.16 -19.33
C ILE A 377 7.56 -17.45 -20.51
N PHE A 378 7.98 -17.74 -21.73
CA PHE A 378 7.39 -17.20 -22.96
C PHE A 378 6.24 -18.07 -23.49
N GLU A 379 6.02 -19.24 -22.90
CA GLU A 379 4.88 -20.09 -23.18
C GLU A 379 3.69 -19.57 -22.36
N GLY A 380 2.74 -18.98 -23.01
CA GLY A 380 1.51 -18.50 -22.38
C GLY A 380 0.58 -19.66 -22.00
N THR A 381 -0.50 -19.34 -21.29
CA THR A 381 -1.65 -20.25 -21.16
C THR A 381 -2.37 -20.36 -22.50
N ASP A 382 -3.19 -21.42 -22.70
CA ASP A 382 -4.02 -21.55 -23.90
C ASP A 382 -4.86 -20.32 -24.16
N LEU A 383 -5.38 -19.68 -23.10
CA LEU A 383 -6.11 -18.41 -23.21
C LEU A 383 -5.25 -17.28 -23.77
N TRP A 384 -3.98 -17.19 -23.35
CA TRP A 384 -3.05 -16.19 -23.84
C TRP A 384 -2.66 -16.47 -25.30
N LEU A 385 -2.36 -17.73 -25.63
CA LEU A 385 -1.95 -18.15 -26.97
C LEU A 385 -3.05 -17.98 -28.03
N ASN A 386 -4.31 -18.11 -27.59
CA ASN A 386 -5.49 -17.97 -28.45
C ASN A 386 -6.01 -16.53 -28.54
N LEU A 387 -5.33 -15.54 -27.92
CA LEU A 387 -5.71 -14.13 -28.09
C LEU A 387 -5.54 -13.70 -29.54
N SER A 388 -6.60 -13.12 -30.11
CA SER A 388 -6.53 -12.47 -31.41
C SER A 388 -5.66 -11.21 -31.32
N ILE A 389 -4.50 -11.23 -31.97
CA ILE A 389 -3.59 -10.08 -32.01
C ILE A 389 -3.90 -9.27 -33.27
N PRO A 390 -4.23 -7.98 -33.18
CA PRO A 390 -4.37 -7.13 -34.35
C PRO A 390 -3.05 -7.03 -35.11
N LYS A 391 -3.10 -7.23 -36.43
CA LYS A 391 -1.94 -7.10 -37.32
C LYS A 391 -1.92 -5.67 -37.87
N GLY A 392 -0.85 -4.93 -37.62
CA GLY A 392 -0.69 -3.56 -38.12
C GLY A 392 0.37 -2.77 -37.36
N LYS A 393 0.67 -1.56 -37.89
CA LYS A 393 1.61 -0.61 -37.23
C LYS A 393 0.93 0.26 -36.17
N SER A 394 -0.41 0.32 -36.16
CA SER A 394 -1.21 1.08 -35.20
C SER A 394 -2.23 0.18 -34.51
N TYR A 395 -2.57 0.52 -33.29
CA TYR A 395 -3.60 -0.16 -32.52
C TYR A 395 -4.98 0.41 -32.88
N ASN A 396 -5.95 -0.45 -33.14
CA ASN A 396 -7.33 -0.02 -33.34
C ASN A 396 -8.05 0.04 -31.98
N TRP A 397 -8.28 1.25 -31.51
CA TRP A 397 -8.99 1.50 -30.27
C TRP A 397 -10.46 1.13 -30.38
N ASP A 398 -10.95 0.31 -29.46
CA ASP A 398 -12.39 0.07 -29.31
C ASP A 398 -12.99 1.16 -28.41
N MET A 399 -13.71 2.08 -29.03
CA MET A 399 -14.34 3.21 -28.34
C MET A 399 -15.46 2.79 -27.38
N ASN A 400 -15.94 1.54 -27.46
CA ASN A 400 -16.93 0.99 -26.54
C ASN A 400 -16.29 0.23 -25.36
N SER A 401 -14.99 0.01 -25.41
CA SER A 401 -14.28 -0.65 -24.31
C SER A 401 -14.41 0.14 -23.01
N THR A 402 -14.81 -0.53 -21.93
CA THR A 402 -14.84 0.05 -20.58
C THR A 402 -13.61 -0.32 -19.76
N TYR A 403 -12.63 -1.02 -20.36
CA TYR A 403 -11.37 -1.42 -19.73
C TYR A 403 -10.14 -0.73 -20.31
N ILE A 404 -10.08 -0.57 -21.63
CA ILE A 404 -8.93 0.01 -22.33
C ILE A 404 -9.44 1.07 -23.30
N GLN A 405 -8.93 2.30 -23.17
CA GLN A 405 -9.25 3.41 -24.06
C GLN A 405 -7.99 4.10 -24.53
N GLU A 406 -8.09 4.83 -25.65
CA GLU A 406 -7.01 5.66 -26.13
C GLU A 406 -6.59 6.68 -25.07
N PRO A 407 -5.30 6.73 -24.67
CA PRO A 407 -4.83 7.68 -23.67
C PRO A 407 -4.98 9.13 -24.14
N PRO A 408 -5.51 10.05 -23.31
CA PRO A 408 -5.77 11.43 -23.74
C PRO A 408 -4.52 12.31 -23.81
N PHE A 409 -3.36 11.80 -23.42
CA PHE A 409 -2.14 12.60 -23.22
C PHE A 409 -1.49 13.08 -24.53
N PHE A 410 -1.82 12.46 -25.66
CA PHE A 410 -1.27 12.78 -26.98
C PHE A 410 -2.30 13.32 -27.97
N ILE A 411 -3.54 13.51 -27.53
CA ILE A 411 -4.58 14.15 -28.36
C ILE A 411 -4.14 15.60 -28.61
N ASP A 412 -4.17 16.02 -29.88
CA ASP A 412 -3.72 17.35 -30.31
C ASP A 412 -2.29 17.70 -29.87
N PHE A 413 -1.41 16.71 -29.85
CA PHE A 413 -0.03 16.86 -29.38
C PHE A 413 0.76 17.85 -30.25
N PRO A 414 1.18 19.02 -29.69
CA PRO A 414 1.96 19.98 -30.45
C PRO A 414 3.42 19.53 -30.58
N ILE A 415 3.95 19.52 -31.83
CA ILE A 415 5.35 19.17 -32.08
C ILE A 415 6.29 20.11 -31.32
N GLN A 416 6.00 21.42 -31.34
CA GLN A 416 6.75 22.39 -30.53
C GLN A 416 6.16 22.49 -29.12
N SER A 417 7.02 22.51 -28.14
CA SER A 417 6.58 22.67 -26.75
C SER A 417 5.91 24.03 -26.55
N PRO A 418 4.72 24.08 -25.96
CA PRO A 418 4.09 25.35 -25.61
C PRO A 418 4.95 26.08 -24.56
N LYS A 419 4.97 27.42 -24.64
CA LYS A 419 5.65 28.24 -23.60
C LYS A 419 4.96 28.04 -22.26
N ILE A 420 5.77 27.73 -21.23
CA ILE A 420 5.28 27.73 -19.86
C ILE A 420 4.92 29.15 -19.42
N THR A 421 3.84 29.27 -18.68
CA THR A 421 3.32 30.55 -18.21
C THR A 421 3.04 30.52 -16.71
N ASN A 422 3.02 31.69 -16.08
CA ASN A 422 2.59 31.83 -14.71
C ASN A 422 1.14 31.34 -14.55
N ILE A 423 0.83 30.76 -13.40
CA ILE A 423 -0.51 30.36 -13.03
C ILE A 423 -1.23 31.61 -12.48
N LYS A 424 -2.42 31.89 -12.98
CA LYS A 424 -3.19 33.09 -12.59
C LYS A 424 -4.58 32.69 -12.14
N ASN A 425 -5.03 33.25 -11.02
CA ASN A 425 -6.39 33.12 -10.48
C ASN A 425 -6.85 31.66 -10.34
N ALA A 426 -5.93 30.77 -9.93
CA ALA A 426 -6.27 29.38 -9.68
C ALA A 426 -7.11 29.23 -8.42
N HIS A 427 -8.01 28.25 -8.43
CA HIS A 427 -8.76 27.83 -7.25
C HIS A 427 -8.20 26.54 -6.64
N VAL A 428 -8.40 26.37 -5.34
CA VAL A 428 -8.03 25.12 -4.64
C VAL A 428 -9.14 24.11 -4.86
N LEU A 429 -8.79 22.98 -5.48
CA LEU A 429 -9.73 21.87 -5.64
C LEU A 429 -9.82 21.01 -4.39
N ALA A 430 -8.70 20.85 -3.68
CA ALA A 430 -8.64 20.10 -2.43
C ALA A 430 -7.62 20.73 -1.47
N LEU A 431 -8.02 20.85 -0.21
CA LEU A 431 -7.21 21.30 0.93
C LEU A 431 -7.09 20.13 1.90
N LEU A 432 -5.90 19.51 1.95
CA LEU A 432 -5.68 18.17 2.52
C LEU A 432 -4.67 18.21 3.67
N GLY A 433 -4.80 17.29 4.62
CA GLY A 433 -3.88 17.14 5.75
C GLY A 433 -2.57 16.43 5.40
N ASP A 434 -1.88 15.97 6.43
CA ASP A 434 -0.60 15.25 6.36
C ASP A 434 -0.79 13.78 5.90
N SER A 435 0.31 13.16 5.49
CA SER A 435 0.43 11.74 5.14
C SER A 435 -0.61 11.22 4.14
N LEU A 436 -1.05 12.09 3.22
CA LEU A 436 -1.99 11.70 2.18
C LEU A 436 -1.36 10.67 1.25
N THR A 437 -1.93 9.46 1.23
CA THR A 437 -1.38 8.36 0.43
C THR A 437 -1.77 8.45 -1.03
N THR A 438 -1.01 7.78 -1.91
CA THR A 438 -1.38 7.60 -3.31
C THR A 438 -2.69 6.81 -3.48
N ASP A 439 -3.10 6.03 -2.48
CA ASP A 439 -4.40 5.35 -2.46
C ASP A 439 -5.57 6.31 -2.23
N HIS A 440 -5.36 7.40 -1.48
CA HIS A 440 -6.33 8.47 -1.34
C HIS A 440 -6.48 9.27 -2.65
N ILE A 441 -5.37 9.51 -3.35
CA ILE A 441 -5.36 10.26 -4.62
C ILE A 441 -5.92 9.42 -5.76
N SER A 442 -5.51 8.16 -5.88
CA SER A 442 -5.94 7.25 -6.95
C SER A 442 -6.25 5.86 -6.38
N PRO A 443 -7.49 5.59 -6.01
CA PRO A 443 -7.89 4.30 -5.45
C PRO A 443 -7.71 3.15 -6.43
N ALA A 444 -7.44 1.96 -5.92
CA ALA A 444 -7.31 0.73 -6.71
C ALA A 444 -8.42 -0.29 -6.42
N GLY A 445 -9.12 -0.12 -5.30
CA GLY A 445 -10.15 -1.03 -4.82
C GLY A 445 -11.46 -0.97 -5.60
N ALA A 446 -12.55 -1.40 -4.95
CA ALA A 446 -13.89 -1.43 -5.53
C ALA A 446 -14.36 -0.04 -5.97
N ILE A 447 -15.19 -0.02 -7.02
CA ILE A 447 -15.81 1.20 -7.55
C ILE A 447 -17.20 1.33 -6.95
N PRO A 448 -17.49 2.38 -6.12
CA PRO A 448 -18.83 2.58 -5.59
C PRO A 448 -19.82 2.96 -6.69
N ALA A 449 -21.04 2.38 -6.65
CA ALA A 449 -22.02 2.58 -7.72
C ALA A 449 -22.56 4.01 -7.81
N LYS A 450 -22.56 4.73 -6.68
CA LYS A 450 -23.11 6.09 -6.58
C LYS A 450 -22.07 7.19 -6.87
N ASP A 451 -20.80 6.83 -6.98
CA ASP A 451 -19.73 7.77 -7.26
C ASP A 451 -19.63 8.05 -8.77
N PRO A 452 -18.96 9.13 -9.19
CA PRO A 452 -18.85 9.50 -10.61
C PRO A 452 -18.34 8.36 -11.52
N ALA A 453 -17.41 7.53 -11.04
CA ALA A 453 -16.91 6.38 -11.81
C ALA A 453 -17.96 5.27 -11.95
N GLY A 454 -18.73 5.00 -10.88
CA GLY A 454 -19.82 4.02 -10.91
C GLY A 454 -20.97 4.48 -11.82
N THR A 455 -21.37 5.74 -11.72
CA THR A 455 -22.39 6.35 -12.58
C THR A 455 -21.98 6.25 -14.05
N TYR A 456 -20.74 6.60 -14.39
CA TYR A 456 -20.21 6.45 -15.76
C TYR A 456 -20.29 5.00 -16.27
N LEU A 457 -19.97 4.02 -15.44
CA LEU A 457 -20.06 2.60 -15.84
C LEU A 457 -21.52 2.15 -16.04
N ILE A 458 -22.45 2.63 -15.20
CA ILE A 458 -23.90 2.38 -15.38
C ILE A 458 -24.41 2.96 -16.70
N GLU A 459 -24.01 4.19 -17.02
CA GLU A 459 -24.35 4.84 -18.30
C GLU A 459 -23.79 4.08 -19.51
N LYS A 460 -22.65 3.40 -19.34
CA LYS A 460 -22.09 2.48 -20.35
C LYS A 460 -22.71 1.09 -20.35
N GLY A 461 -23.78 0.86 -19.56
CA GLY A 461 -24.52 -0.41 -19.51
C GLY A 461 -23.86 -1.49 -18.63
N ILE A 462 -22.84 -1.16 -17.85
CA ILE A 462 -22.17 -2.11 -16.96
C ILE A 462 -22.95 -2.19 -15.64
N LYS A 463 -23.29 -3.41 -15.23
CA LYS A 463 -23.99 -3.64 -13.95
C LYS A 463 -23.01 -3.46 -12.77
N PRO A 464 -23.47 -3.00 -11.60
CA PRO A 464 -22.61 -2.84 -10.41
C PRO A 464 -21.84 -4.10 -10.01
N LEU A 465 -22.40 -5.30 -10.24
CA LEU A 465 -21.71 -6.57 -9.98
C LEU A 465 -20.51 -6.83 -10.92
N ASP A 466 -20.50 -6.17 -12.09
CA ASP A 466 -19.49 -6.33 -13.13
C ASP A 466 -18.50 -5.15 -13.16
N PHE A 467 -18.57 -4.23 -12.21
CA PHE A 467 -17.67 -3.07 -12.13
C PHE A 467 -16.22 -3.46 -11.98
N ASN A 468 -15.96 -4.56 -11.25
CA ASN A 468 -14.62 -4.94 -10.88
C ASN A 468 -13.97 -3.85 -9.99
N SER A 469 -12.70 -3.49 -10.22
CA SER A 469 -11.98 -2.52 -9.41
C SER A 469 -11.37 -1.40 -10.27
N PHE A 470 -11.02 -0.28 -9.65
CA PHE A 470 -10.22 0.77 -10.29
C PHE A 470 -8.90 0.20 -10.85
N GLY A 471 -8.24 -0.69 -10.10
CA GLY A 471 -7.02 -1.34 -10.55
C GLY A 471 -7.19 -2.17 -11.82
N SER A 472 -8.34 -2.84 -11.98
CA SER A 472 -8.66 -3.62 -13.19
C SER A 472 -8.95 -2.73 -14.39
N ARG A 473 -9.48 -1.53 -14.17
CA ARG A 473 -9.88 -0.57 -15.21
C ARG A 473 -8.87 0.55 -15.44
N ARG A 474 -7.66 0.44 -14.91
CA ARG A 474 -6.61 1.47 -15.02
C ARG A 474 -6.19 1.80 -16.46
N GLY A 475 -6.56 0.98 -17.43
CA GLY A 475 -6.44 1.27 -18.87
C GLY A 475 -7.54 2.17 -19.42
N ASN A 476 -8.55 2.52 -18.63
CA ASN A 476 -9.62 3.44 -18.99
C ASN A 476 -9.48 4.73 -18.19
N HIS A 477 -9.00 5.78 -18.87
CA HIS A 477 -8.75 7.09 -18.24
C HIS A 477 -10.04 7.75 -17.73
N GLU A 478 -11.20 7.49 -18.33
CA GLU A 478 -12.48 8.04 -17.90
C GLU A 478 -12.90 7.50 -16.52
N VAL A 479 -12.68 6.21 -16.26
CA VAL A 479 -12.91 5.62 -14.94
C VAL A 479 -11.91 6.17 -13.92
N MET A 480 -10.63 6.23 -14.28
CA MET A 480 -9.57 6.66 -13.37
C MET A 480 -9.66 8.14 -13.01
N LEU A 481 -10.01 8.99 -13.97
CA LEU A 481 -10.23 10.42 -13.76
C LEU A 481 -11.35 10.66 -12.74
N ARG A 482 -12.46 9.94 -12.88
CA ARG A 482 -13.62 10.02 -11.98
C ARG A 482 -13.34 9.45 -10.58
N GLY A 483 -12.37 8.56 -10.47
CA GLY A 483 -11.90 8.03 -9.20
C GLY A 483 -10.79 8.85 -8.53
N THR A 484 -10.22 9.84 -9.23
CA THR A 484 -9.14 10.65 -8.66
C THR A 484 -9.65 11.49 -7.51
N PHE A 485 -8.97 11.40 -6.34
CA PHE A 485 -9.43 11.90 -5.05
C PHE A 485 -10.81 11.36 -4.61
N GLY A 486 -11.21 10.21 -5.14
CA GLY A 486 -12.49 9.56 -4.83
C GLY A 486 -12.40 8.47 -3.76
N ASN A 487 -11.31 8.39 -3.00
CA ASN A 487 -11.21 7.44 -1.89
C ASN A 487 -12.28 7.76 -0.83
N ILE A 488 -12.97 6.72 -0.36
CA ILE A 488 -14.08 6.85 0.61
C ILE A 488 -13.65 7.41 1.96
N ARG A 489 -12.35 7.44 2.26
CA ARG A 489 -11.75 7.97 3.50
C ARG A 489 -11.03 9.30 3.31
N LEU A 490 -11.11 9.88 2.12
CA LEU A 490 -10.53 11.19 1.89
C LEU A 490 -11.24 12.24 2.73
N ARG A 491 -10.48 13.09 3.40
CA ARG A 491 -11.00 14.26 4.14
C ARG A 491 -10.47 15.54 3.49
N ASN A 492 -11.37 16.32 2.94
CA ASN A 492 -11.06 17.60 2.32
C ASN A 492 -11.58 18.73 3.21
N LYS A 493 -10.69 19.58 3.72
CA LYS A 493 -11.06 20.72 4.59
C LYS A 493 -12.01 21.72 3.89
N LEU A 494 -12.16 21.68 2.56
CA LEU A 494 -13.16 22.45 1.83
C LEU A 494 -14.59 21.88 1.97
N ALA A 495 -14.73 20.64 2.44
CA ALA A 495 -16.01 19.98 2.71
C ALA A 495 -15.92 19.22 4.05
N PRO A 496 -15.76 19.91 5.19
CA PRO A 496 -15.41 19.30 6.47
C PRO A 496 -16.44 18.29 6.98
N ASP A 497 -17.71 18.48 6.65
CA ASP A 497 -18.82 17.61 7.08
C ASP A 497 -18.98 16.37 6.18
N LYS A 498 -18.07 16.14 5.23
CA LYS A 498 -18.11 15.03 4.27
C LYS A 498 -16.83 14.22 4.29
N GLU A 499 -16.96 12.93 4.32
CA GLU A 499 -15.87 11.98 4.06
C GLU A 499 -15.99 11.43 2.64
N GLY A 500 -14.87 11.22 1.95
CA GLY A 500 -14.85 10.78 0.56
C GLY A 500 -14.50 11.90 -0.42
N GLY A 501 -14.71 11.67 -1.69
CA GLY A 501 -14.33 12.55 -2.80
C GLY A 501 -15.18 13.81 -2.96
N TRP A 502 -15.32 14.59 -1.90
CA TRP A 502 -16.13 15.80 -1.88
C TRP A 502 -15.29 17.08 -1.81
N THR A 503 -15.79 18.15 -2.41
CA THR A 503 -15.20 19.49 -2.33
C THR A 503 -16.27 20.57 -2.39
N ASN A 504 -15.84 21.81 -2.16
CA ASN A 504 -16.66 23.01 -2.36
C ASN A 504 -16.30 23.65 -3.69
N TYR A 505 -17.27 23.80 -4.58
CA TYR A 505 -17.12 24.63 -5.79
C TYR A 505 -17.27 26.09 -5.40
N ILE A 506 -16.16 26.78 -5.21
CA ILE A 506 -16.09 28.12 -4.60
C ILE A 506 -16.98 29.14 -5.31
N PRO A 507 -17.07 29.22 -6.67
CA PRO A 507 -17.87 30.23 -7.34
C PRO A 507 -19.36 30.24 -6.95
N SER A 508 -19.96 29.07 -6.64
CA SER A 508 -21.35 28.97 -6.18
C SER A 508 -21.47 28.53 -4.71
N ASN A 509 -20.35 28.27 -4.03
CA ASN A 509 -20.30 27.73 -2.67
C ASN A 509 -21.14 26.44 -2.49
N GLU A 510 -21.06 25.54 -3.47
CA GLU A 510 -21.84 24.32 -3.56
C GLU A 510 -20.94 23.10 -3.29
N ILE A 511 -21.37 22.22 -2.37
CA ILE A 511 -20.65 20.96 -2.10
C ILE A 511 -21.03 19.93 -3.16
N MET A 512 -20.01 19.39 -3.84
CA MET A 512 -20.18 18.39 -4.88
C MET A 512 -18.98 17.42 -4.95
N SER A 513 -19.03 16.43 -5.83
CA SER A 513 -17.88 15.57 -6.03
C SER A 513 -16.67 16.35 -6.57
N ILE A 514 -15.45 15.92 -6.19
CA ILE A 514 -14.22 16.55 -6.69
C ILE A 514 -14.19 16.51 -8.23
N PHE A 515 -14.63 15.39 -8.83
CA PHE A 515 -14.71 15.26 -10.28
C PHE A 515 -15.64 16.31 -10.90
N ASP A 516 -16.89 16.44 -10.40
CA ASP A 516 -17.87 17.38 -10.98
C ASP A 516 -17.40 18.82 -10.82
N ALA A 517 -16.84 19.17 -9.66
CA ALA A 517 -16.26 20.49 -9.43
C ALA A 517 -15.10 20.77 -10.42
N ALA A 518 -14.19 19.80 -10.62
CA ALA A 518 -13.09 19.94 -11.55
C ALA A 518 -13.58 20.16 -12.99
N MET A 519 -14.65 19.46 -13.41
CA MET A 519 -15.25 19.66 -14.73
C MET A 519 -15.87 21.06 -14.86
N LYS A 520 -16.60 21.55 -13.86
CA LYS A 520 -17.12 22.93 -13.85
C LYS A 520 -16.01 23.99 -13.95
N TYR A 521 -14.90 23.79 -13.23
CA TYR A 521 -13.74 24.69 -13.34
C TYR A 521 -13.07 24.62 -14.71
N LYS A 522 -12.99 23.43 -15.31
CA LYS A 522 -12.45 23.24 -16.65
C LYS A 522 -13.28 23.96 -17.70
N ASP A 523 -14.62 23.85 -17.64
CA ASP A 523 -15.55 24.53 -18.55
C ASP A 523 -15.46 26.07 -18.39
N ALA A 524 -15.18 26.54 -17.19
CA ALA A 524 -14.95 27.95 -16.90
C ALA A 524 -13.53 28.43 -17.24
N ASN A 525 -12.64 27.56 -17.72
CA ASN A 525 -11.21 27.81 -17.97
C ASN A 525 -10.45 28.33 -16.73
N ILE A 526 -10.82 27.90 -15.55
CA ILE A 526 -10.18 28.28 -14.28
C ILE A 526 -9.13 27.20 -13.93
N PRO A 527 -7.85 27.57 -13.77
CA PRO A 527 -6.82 26.63 -13.36
C PRO A 527 -7.00 26.20 -11.91
N LEU A 528 -6.55 24.98 -11.59
CA LEU A 528 -6.69 24.38 -10.28
C LEU A 528 -5.34 24.11 -9.62
N ILE A 529 -5.33 24.17 -8.29
CA ILE A 529 -4.23 23.70 -7.45
C ILE A 529 -4.75 22.80 -6.33
N VAL A 530 -3.85 22.04 -5.73
CA VAL A 530 -4.07 21.29 -4.49
C VAL A 530 -3.12 21.82 -3.42
N ILE A 531 -3.60 21.93 -2.19
CA ILE A 531 -2.77 22.25 -1.03
C ILE A 531 -2.82 21.06 -0.07
N ALA A 532 -1.66 20.65 0.45
CA ALA A 532 -1.54 19.48 1.31
C ALA A 532 -0.49 19.69 2.42
N GLY A 533 -0.53 18.83 3.42
CA GLY A 533 0.42 18.82 4.52
C GLY A 533 1.72 18.06 4.20
N LYS A 534 2.27 17.40 5.21
CA LYS A 534 3.53 16.62 5.12
C LYS A 534 3.31 15.30 4.37
N GLU A 535 4.40 14.77 3.80
CA GLU A 535 4.47 13.45 3.15
C GLU A 535 3.41 13.21 2.07
N TYR A 536 3.08 14.22 1.27
CA TYR A 536 2.09 14.10 0.19
C TYR A 536 2.49 13.01 -0.82
N GLY A 537 1.59 12.05 -1.04
CA GLY A 537 1.77 10.96 -1.99
C GLY A 537 2.53 9.75 -1.44
N THR A 538 2.59 9.58 -0.12
CA THR A 538 3.20 8.40 0.53
C THR A 538 2.51 7.09 0.12
N GLY A 539 3.15 5.95 0.35
CA GLY A 539 2.59 4.63 0.07
C GLY A 539 3.00 4.06 -1.28
N SER A 540 2.05 3.57 -2.08
CA SER A 540 2.32 2.86 -3.33
C SER A 540 2.79 3.81 -4.44
N SER A 541 3.79 3.41 -5.25
CA SER A 541 4.18 4.16 -6.44
C SER A 541 3.11 4.03 -7.53
N ARG A 542 2.23 5.02 -7.65
CA ARG A 542 1.16 5.07 -8.65
C ARG A 542 1.26 6.31 -9.52
N ASP A 543 1.55 6.11 -10.78
CA ASP A 543 1.54 7.19 -11.78
C ASP A 543 0.12 7.76 -11.99
N TRP A 544 -0.92 6.95 -11.82
CA TRP A 544 -2.31 7.43 -11.87
C TRP A 544 -2.62 8.51 -10.84
N ALA A 545 -1.94 8.54 -9.70
CA ALA A 545 -2.06 9.64 -8.75
C ALA A 545 -1.62 10.99 -9.34
N ALA A 546 -0.66 10.99 -10.26
CA ALA A 546 -0.23 12.19 -10.99
C ALA A 546 -1.03 12.39 -12.30
N LYS A 547 -1.34 11.30 -13.03
CA LYS A 547 -2.16 11.34 -14.26
C LYS A 547 -3.56 11.90 -13.97
N GLY A 548 -4.24 11.39 -12.95
CA GLY A 548 -5.56 11.87 -12.55
C GLY A 548 -5.51 13.33 -12.11
N THR A 549 -4.49 13.71 -11.35
CA THR A 549 -4.25 15.09 -10.94
C THR A 549 -4.15 16.02 -12.16
N LEU A 550 -3.34 15.67 -13.17
CA LEU A 550 -3.27 16.43 -14.42
C LEU A 550 -4.61 16.52 -15.15
N LEU A 551 -5.31 15.38 -15.28
CA LEU A 551 -6.57 15.30 -16.06
C LEU A 551 -7.71 16.08 -15.40
N LEU A 552 -7.72 16.22 -14.07
CA LEU A 552 -8.64 17.13 -13.35
C LEU A 552 -8.32 18.61 -13.58
N GLY A 553 -7.24 18.95 -14.30
CA GLY A 553 -6.87 20.35 -14.60
C GLY A 553 -5.97 21.01 -13.55
N ILE A 554 -5.46 20.24 -12.58
CA ILE A 554 -4.56 20.73 -11.55
C ILE A 554 -3.20 21.05 -12.17
N LYS A 555 -2.74 22.29 -11.97
CA LYS A 555 -1.48 22.80 -12.52
C LYS A 555 -0.30 22.70 -11.56
N ALA A 556 -0.59 22.81 -10.26
CA ALA A 556 0.42 22.72 -9.21
C ALA A 556 -0.17 22.08 -7.94
N VAL A 557 0.71 21.47 -7.18
CA VAL A 557 0.44 21.02 -5.81
C VAL A 557 1.37 21.80 -4.90
N ILE A 558 0.87 22.35 -3.78
CA ILE A 558 1.66 23.00 -2.74
C ILE A 558 1.57 22.13 -1.50
N ALA A 559 2.68 21.58 -1.02
CA ALA A 559 2.69 20.71 0.15
C ALA A 559 3.82 21.09 1.11
N VAL A 560 3.73 20.64 2.36
CA VAL A 560 4.82 20.84 3.34
C VAL A 560 6.01 19.93 3.00
N SER A 561 5.74 18.71 2.54
CA SER A 561 6.75 17.80 2.00
C SER A 561 6.12 16.74 1.09
N TYR A 562 6.95 16.07 0.29
CA TYR A 562 6.53 15.06 -0.67
C TYR A 562 7.19 13.72 -0.41
N GLU A 563 6.45 12.65 -0.69
CA GLU A 563 7.09 11.38 -0.99
C GLU A 563 7.81 11.46 -2.34
N ARG A 564 9.04 10.94 -2.40
CA ARG A 564 9.96 11.12 -3.53
C ARG A 564 9.39 10.64 -4.87
N ILE A 565 8.82 9.44 -4.89
CA ILE A 565 8.32 8.83 -6.15
C ILE A 565 7.13 9.63 -6.68
N HIS A 566 6.22 10.03 -5.79
CA HIS A 566 5.05 10.80 -6.19
C HIS A 566 5.41 12.19 -6.70
N ARG A 567 6.38 12.87 -6.05
CA ARG A 567 6.94 14.14 -6.55
C ARG A 567 7.46 13.99 -7.98
N SER A 568 8.26 12.95 -8.23
CA SER A 568 8.80 12.67 -9.56
C SER A 568 7.70 12.34 -10.58
N ASN A 569 6.64 11.63 -10.16
CA ASN A 569 5.49 11.35 -11.01
C ASN A 569 4.72 12.62 -11.40
N LEU A 570 4.56 13.58 -10.46
CA LEU A 570 3.94 14.88 -10.75
C LEU A 570 4.74 15.61 -11.83
N VAL A 571 6.06 15.72 -11.68
CA VAL A 571 6.96 16.31 -12.69
C VAL A 571 6.86 15.57 -14.03
N GLY A 572 6.89 14.24 -13.98
CA GLY A 572 6.76 13.37 -15.15
C GLY A 572 5.46 13.55 -15.92
N MET A 573 4.41 14.04 -15.27
CA MET A 573 3.13 14.37 -15.87
C MET A 573 2.94 15.87 -16.15
N GLY A 574 3.95 16.72 -15.86
CA GLY A 574 3.85 18.17 -16.10
C GLY A 574 3.04 18.94 -15.06
N VAL A 575 2.79 18.34 -13.89
CA VAL A 575 2.21 19.04 -12.73
C VAL A 575 3.34 19.58 -11.86
N LEU A 576 3.29 20.86 -11.48
CA LEU A 576 4.36 21.52 -10.71
C LEU A 576 4.29 21.20 -9.22
N PRO A 577 5.24 20.47 -8.64
CA PRO A 577 5.32 20.28 -7.20
C PRO A 577 5.99 21.50 -6.56
N LEU A 578 5.33 22.09 -5.58
CA LEU A 578 5.76 23.25 -4.82
C LEU A 578 5.78 22.91 -3.33
N GLU A 579 6.82 23.34 -2.63
CA GLU A 579 6.98 23.08 -1.20
C GLU A 579 6.94 24.39 -0.42
N PHE A 580 6.21 24.42 0.69
CA PHE A 580 6.26 25.53 1.63
C PHE A 580 7.70 25.72 2.14
N LEU A 581 8.09 26.95 2.42
CA LEU A 581 9.40 27.17 3.03
C LEU A 581 9.45 26.59 4.45
N LYS A 582 10.66 26.25 4.91
CA LYS A 582 10.86 25.61 6.22
C LYS A 582 10.16 26.38 7.34
N GLY A 583 9.26 25.71 8.04
CA GLY A 583 8.47 26.27 9.13
C GLY A 583 7.18 26.97 8.70
N GLU A 584 6.83 26.92 7.42
CA GLU A 584 5.56 27.43 6.90
C GLU A 584 4.65 26.28 6.47
N ASP A 585 3.36 26.45 6.67
CA ASP A 585 2.29 25.55 6.24
C ASP A 585 0.98 26.33 5.99
N MET A 586 -0.06 25.61 5.61
CA MET A 586 -1.36 26.21 5.33
C MET A 586 -1.99 26.86 6.57
N GLU A 587 -1.74 26.35 7.77
CA GLU A 587 -2.35 26.83 9.02
C GLU A 587 -1.67 28.10 9.52
N LEU A 588 -0.33 28.10 9.54
CA LEU A 588 0.46 29.27 9.88
C LEU A 588 0.16 30.44 8.94
N LEU A 589 0.05 30.14 7.65
CA LEU A 589 -0.31 31.12 6.63
C LEU A 589 -1.83 31.43 6.62
N LYS A 590 -2.63 30.77 7.45
CA LYS A 590 -4.09 30.92 7.54
C LYS A 590 -4.76 30.85 6.17
N LEU A 591 -4.44 29.80 5.40
CA LEU A 591 -5.04 29.54 4.10
C LEU A 591 -6.33 28.75 4.31
N THR A 592 -7.43 29.25 3.79
CA THR A 592 -8.75 28.60 3.89
C THR A 592 -9.08 27.73 2.69
N GLY A 593 -8.29 27.86 1.60
CA GLY A 593 -8.54 27.22 0.31
C GLY A 593 -9.66 27.87 -0.50
N LYS A 594 -10.26 28.97 -0.01
CA LYS A 594 -11.31 29.73 -0.72
C LYS A 594 -10.73 30.91 -1.50
N GLU A 595 -9.46 31.20 -1.31
CA GLU A 595 -8.73 32.27 -1.99
C GLU A 595 -8.49 31.93 -3.46
N GLN A 596 -8.30 32.97 -4.27
CA GLN A 596 -7.70 32.84 -5.61
C GLN A 596 -6.19 32.91 -5.50
N PHE A 597 -5.49 32.01 -6.18
CA PHE A 597 -4.05 31.87 -6.14
C PHE A 597 -3.41 32.25 -7.48
N SER A 598 -2.36 33.06 -7.44
CA SER A 598 -1.52 33.35 -8.60
C SER A 598 -0.06 33.03 -8.26
N ILE A 599 0.58 32.22 -9.10
CA ILE A 599 1.96 31.77 -8.91
C ILE A 599 2.82 32.36 -10.01
N THR A 600 3.83 33.13 -9.63
CA THR A 600 4.69 33.89 -10.55
C THR A 600 6.14 33.43 -10.46
N GLY A 601 6.93 33.66 -11.54
CA GLY A 601 8.31 33.20 -11.66
C GLY A 601 8.45 31.85 -12.35
N ILE A 602 7.36 31.30 -12.91
CA ILE A 602 7.37 30.01 -13.61
C ILE A 602 8.03 30.14 -15.00
N ASN A 603 7.91 31.27 -15.67
CA ASN A 603 8.41 31.47 -17.05
C ASN A 603 9.90 31.18 -17.19
N ASP A 604 10.69 31.47 -16.19
CA ASP A 604 12.15 31.31 -16.12
C ASP A 604 12.57 30.30 -15.02
N ILE A 605 11.73 29.26 -14.82
CA ILE A 605 11.93 28.24 -13.80
C ILE A 605 13.28 27.51 -13.97
N SER A 606 13.94 27.27 -12.84
CA SER A 606 15.20 26.52 -12.72
C SER A 606 15.14 25.57 -11.52
N PRO A 607 16.07 24.63 -11.39
CA PRO A 607 16.10 23.71 -10.25
C PRO A 607 16.08 24.45 -8.91
N GLY A 608 15.18 24.05 -8.01
CA GLY A 608 15.09 24.61 -6.66
C GLY A 608 14.73 26.09 -6.58
N LYS A 609 14.15 26.67 -7.63
CA LYS A 609 13.79 28.09 -7.66
C LYS A 609 12.66 28.41 -6.69
N GLN A 610 12.81 29.51 -5.94
CA GLN A 610 11.70 30.07 -5.16
C GLN A 610 10.75 30.84 -6.08
N LEU A 611 9.47 30.53 -5.94
CA LEU A 611 8.37 31.18 -6.65
C LEU A 611 7.54 32.01 -5.67
N VAL A 612 6.86 33.03 -6.19
CA VAL A 612 5.99 33.89 -5.39
C VAL A 612 4.54 33.50 -5.61
N VAL A 613 3.84 33.21 -4.52
CA VAL A 613 2.40 32.94 -4.49
C VAL A 613 1.67 34.15 -3.95
N LYS A 614 0.73 34.65 -4.71
CA LYS A 614 -0.17 35.75 -4.30
C LYS A 614 -1.58 35.20 -4.16
N THR A 615 -2.21 35.47 -3.05
CA THR A 615 -3.60 35.08 -2.80
C THR A 615 -4.50 36.30 -2.67
N THR A 616 -5.74 36.15 -3.06
CA THR A 616 -6.80 37.14 -2.82
C THR A 616 -8.00 36.37 -2.27
N ASP A 617 -8.45 36.73 -1.07
CA ASP A 617 -9.62 36.11 -0.45
C ASP A 617 -10.93 36.69 -0.99
N LEU A 618 -12.06 36.20 -0.51
CA LEU A 618 -13.41 36.63 -0.94
C LEU A 618 -13.71 38.09 -0.56
N ASP A 619 -13.03 38.61 0.45
CA ASP A 619 -13.17 39.99 0.93
C ASP A 619 -12.21 40.96 0.21
N GLY A 620 -11.38 40.46 -0.69
CA GLY A 620 -10.39 41.22 -1.45
C GLY A 620 -9.06 41.44 -0.73
N ASN A 621 -8.85 40.83 0.44
CA ASN A 621 -7.57 40.90 1.15
C ASN A 621 -6.50 40.09 0.40
N LYS A 622 -5.31 40.67 0.33
CA LYS A 622 -4.19 40.06 -0.39
C LYS A 622 -3.11 39.58 0.56
N LYS A 623 -2.57 38.42 0.27
CA LYS A 623 -1.43 37.85 0.95
C LYS A 623 -0.38 37.40 -0.06
N GLU A 624 0.88 37.46 0.31
CA GLU A 624 1.99 37.00 -0.50
C GLU A 624 2.92 36.14 0.36
N PHE A 625 3.34 34.99 -0.18
CA PHE A 625 4.34 34.12 0.43
C PHE A 625 5.17 33.42 -0.66
N LYS A 626 6.25 32.77 -0.27
CA LYS A 626 7.16 32.08 -1.19
C LYS A 626 7.06 30.57 -1.04
N VAL A 627 7.26 29.86 -2.14
CA VAL A 627 7.34 28.39 -2.19
C VAL A 627 8.54 27.94 -2.99
N LEU A 628 9.06 26.77 -2.69
CA LEU A 628 10.18 26.15 -3.42
C LEU A 628 9.64 25.26 -4.55
N ALA A 629 10.09 25.49 -5.78
CA ALA A 629 9.80 24.58 -6.89
C ALA A 629 10.64 23.30 -6.74
N ARG A 630 9.97 22.16 -6.54
CA ARG A 630 10.61 20.86 -6.37
C ARG A 630 10.88 20.19 -7.71
N LEU A 631 11.54 20.94 -8.58
CA LEU A 631 12.25 20.45 -9.76
C LEU A 631 13.74 20.40 -9.36
N ASP A 632 14.26 19.20 -9.11
CA ASP A 632 15.53 19.01 -8.42
C ASP A 632 16.73 18.90 -9.39
N SER A 633 16.47 18.94 -10.71
CA SER A 633 17.50 18.90 -11.75
C SER A 633 17.06 19.62 -13.04
N ASP A 634 18.02 19.96 -13.91
CA ASP A 634 17.74 20.55 -15.22
C ASP A 634 16.90 19.62 -16.12
N VAL A 635 17.08 18.31 -15.97
CA VAL A 635 16.30 17.30 -16.70
C VAL A 635 14.81 17.35 -16.28
N GLU A 636 14.53 17.51 -15.00
CA GLU A 636 13.16 17.67 -14.51
C GLU A 636 12.53 19.00 -14.95
N VAL A 637 13.31 20.05 -15.03
CA VAL A 637 12.87 21.34 -15.62
C VAL A 637 12.53 21.16 -17.09
N ASP A 638 13.33 20.39 -17.84
CA ASP A 638 13.03 20.09 -19.24
C ASP A 638 11.75 19.24 -19.38
N TYR A 639 11.55 18.24 -18.53
CA TYR A 639 10.30 17.48 -18.51
C TYR A 639 9.09 18.39 -18.25
N TYR A 640 9.17 19.25 -17.26
CA TYR A 640 8.09 20.18 -16.93
C TYR A 640 7.80 21.14 -18.09
N ARG A 641 8.85 21.72 -18.72
CA ARG A 641 8.73 22.62 -19.89
C ARG A 641 8.06 21.95 -21.07
N ASN A 642 8.27 20.67 -21.25
CA ASN A 642 7.69 19.88 -22.32
C ASN A 642 6.29 19.32 -22.00
N GLY A 643 5.76 19.53 -20.78
CA GLY A 643 4.48 19.01 -20.36
C GLY A 643 4.52 17.55 -19.88
N GLY A 644 5.72 17.05 -19.56
CA GLY A 644 5.94 15.73 -19.00
C GLY A 644 6.98 14.90 -19.73
N ILE A 645 7.42 13.81 -19.10
CA ILE A 645 8.48 12.95 -19.62
C ILE A 645 8.11 12.30 -20.96
N LEU A 646 6.87 11.80 -21.12
CA LEU A 646 6.43 11.16 -22.36
C LEU A 646 6.44 12.14 -23.53
N HIS A 647 6.00 13.37 -23.29
CA HIS A 647 6.02 14.44 -24.29
C HIS A 647 7.44 14.81 -24.69
N THR A 648 8.35 14.89 -23.73
CA THR A 648 9.78 15.15 -23.98
C THR A 648 10.39 14.05 -24.86
N VAL A 649 10.17 12.79 -24.47
CA VAL A 649 10.71 11.64 -25.22
C VAL A 649 10.17 11.61 -26.65
N LEU A 650 8.86 11.81 -26.82
CA LEU A 650 8.24 11.80 -28.14
C LEU A 650 8.78 12.93 -29.04
N ARG A 651 8.93 14.17 -28.52
CA ARG A 651 9.55 15.27 -29.26
C ARG A 651 10.97 14.96 -29.67
N ASN A 652 11.77 14.40 -28.76
CA ASN A 652 13.14 14.00 -29.03
C ASN A 652 13.24 12.90 -30.12
N MET A 653 12.24 12.00 -30.19
CA MET A 653 12.17 10.98 -31.24
C MET A 653 11.78 11.57 -32.60
N ILE A 654 10.86 12.53 -32.63
CA ILE A 654 10.42 13.18 -33.85
C ILE A 654 11.51 14.12 -34.43
N SER A 655 12.32 14.70 -33.57
CA SER A 655 13.40 15.64 -33.95
C SER A 655 14.66 14.95 -34.49
N LYS A 656 14.78 13.64 -34.33
CA LYS A 656 15.83 12.77 -34.90
C LYS A 656 15.42 12.25 -36.28
#